data_59affc23874a3a6114f2ec8a41fdc1d3
#
_entry.id   59affc23874a3a6114f2ec8a41fdc1d3
#
_cell.length_a   1.000
_cell.length_b   1.000
_cell.length_c   1.000
_cell.angle_alpha   90.00
_cell.angle_beta   90.00
_cell.angle_gamma   90.00
#
_symmetry.space_group_name_H-M   'P 1'
#
loop_
_entity.id
_entity.type
_entity.pdbx_description
1 polymer ?
#
loop_
_entity_poly.entity_id
_entity_poly.type
_entity_poly.pdbx_seq_one_letter_code
_entity_poly.pdbx_strand_id
1 'polypeptide(L)'
;MTKRILSLLMCLLLVAGMAAVAEEAAQTDYTAGTPWMDPDILGNVTEDTPTDPKDNFALYVNKDSILSAEMPSGVPAAGPSIDAELQAFYDMVGMYKQDAPEGHDAQLAYNLYWLLMDWDSRNAVGVEPLKQLTDKVEAISSIEEMSRYLVETPAEEQIHGVWQAGGTVNFNDSSSMIFVVMLKELILGDAGEYTQETQLGTLTREATGVFVQKMLVKLGYTEEEAAAKYQNCLDFEGMLAPAMYPDSVKKTPEYISLVNNILTLDEMKALQGNVPILEVNTATGYPEMDQYMVGEPEYIKKLNELWTDENLTLIKDCFIVHGMTSYASRLDRECYDWLQELQSTISGSSGGTLPDEMRCSSTVSSLLKWPVAQLYSETFLKQEDKDRIAGMVEEIRAAYHGILNEADWLTKETRAKAIEKLEAIQKNVLYPDSWDAYSCEDLNYAGPQEGGTLWDAYMVIDRYGVQESVKHMKEPLDHTKWPDQATPNTHNCFYMPNYNGIYILGAYTRPLGDISALSDEELYAKLGVTIGHEFSHAFDPTGSQFDKDGNMNLWWTEEDGMAFYEKTAKLVAFYDAIQPWEGQSCNGNVLSGEACADLAGMKVVLRIAAEKEGFDYDAFFRAYAENYMMVMTPELALQLSADTHPLNYLRINIVLQHFDEFLNLYGIHEGDGMYLAPEDRVDIW
;
A
#
# COMPACT_ATOMS: atom_id res chain seq x y z
N MET A 1 -13.87 8.12 29.85
CA MET A 1 -12.61 8.13 30.61
C MET A 1 -12.10 6.75 30.97
N THR A 2 -12.88 5.89 31.58
CA THR A 2 -12.44 4.53 32.02
C THR A 2 -12.10 3.58 30.86
N LYS A 3 -12.82 3.58 29.74
CA LYS A 3 -12.52 2.73 28.56
C LYS A 3 -11.27 3.18 27.79
N ARG A 4 -11.00 4.50 27.72
CA ARG A 4 -9.76 5.03 27.08
C ARG A 4 -8.51 4.73 27.92
N ILE A 5 -8.64 4.73 29.25
CA ILE A 5 -7.54 4.37 30.15
C ILE A 5 -7.26 2.86 30.07
N LEU A 6 -8.28 2.02 29.89
CA LEU A 6 -8.10 0.57 29.70
C LEU A 6 -7.44 0.25 28.34
N SER A 7 -7.84 0.94 27.27
CA SER A 7 -7.22 0.81 25.94
C SER A 7 -5.75 1.26 25.94
N LEU A 8 -5.45 2.40 26.58
CA LEU A 8 -4.06 2.87 26.73
C LEU A 8 -3.22 1.96 27.67
N LEU A 9 -3.82 1.41 28.72
CA LEU A 9 -3.16 0.44 29.59
C LEU A 9 -2.94 -0.91 28.89
N MET A 10 -3.85 -1.35 28.04
CA MET A 10 -3.65 -2.52 27.19
C MET A 10 -2.53 -2.26 26.15
N CYS A 11 -2.50 -1.12 25.48
CA CYS A 11 -1.41 -0.77 24.59
C CYS A 11 -0.05 -0.65 25.32
N LEU A 12 -0.01 -0.08 26.52
CA LEU A 12 1.22 0.00 27.32
C LEU A 12 1.66 -1.35 27.91
N LEU A 13 0.72 -2.23 28.26
CA LEU A 13 1.01 -3.60 28.65
C LEU A 13 1.43 -4.47 27.46
N LEU A 14 0.89 -4.17 26.27
CA LEU A 14 1.27 -4.75 24.99
C LEU A 14 2.75 -4.46 24.67
N VAL A 15 3.18 -3.20 24.76
CA VAL A 15 4.58 -2.80 24.51
C VAL A 15 5.55 -3.37 25.56
N ALA A 16 5.16 -3.39 26.84
CA ALA A 16 6.01 -3.94 27.90
C ALA A 16 6.07 -5.49 27.86
N GLY A 17 4.99 -6.15 27.43
CA GLY A 17 4.95 -7.60 27.24
C GLY A 17 5.77 -8.06 26.03
N MET A 18 5.72 -7.33 24.91
CA MET A 18 6.52 -7.63 23.71
C MET A 18 8.02 -7.60 23.99
N ALA A 19 8.50 -6.61 24.74
CA ALA A 19 9.91 -6.54 25.13
C ALA A 19 10.36 -7.75 25.98
N ALA A 20 9.48 -8.28 26.86
CA ALA A 20 9.81 -9.42 27.70
C ALA A 20 9.76 -10.77 26.93
N VAL A 21 8.82 -10.91 25.99
CA VAL A 21 8.71 -12.12 25.13
C VAL A 21 9.82 -12.13 24.07
N ALA A 22 10.15 -10.96 23.50
CA ALA A 22 11.28 -10.81 22.58
C ALA A 22 12.63 -11.15 23.26
N GLU A 23 12.78 -10.81 24.54
CA GLU A 23 14.01 -11.12 25.30
C GLU A 23 14.16 -12.65 25.59
N GLU A 24 13.05 -13.39 25.68
CA GLU A 24 13.05 -14.85 25.86
C GLU A 24 13.17 -15.59 24.51
N ALA A 25 12.58 -15.10 23.45
CA ALA A 25 12.65 -15.65 22.09
C ALA A 25 14.01 -15.38 21.40
N ALA A 26 14.70 -14.28 21.73
CA ALA A 26 16.05 -13.99 21.26
C ALA A 26 17.11 -15.05 21.64
N GLN A 27 16.71 -16.10 22.36
CA GLN A 27 17.57 -17.25 22.68
C GLN A 27 17.41 -18.42 21.70
N THR A 28 16.42 -18.40 20.82
CA THR A 28 16.20 -19.46 19.83
C THR A 28 16.74 -19.00 18.48
N ASP A 29 17.87 -19.54 18.08
CA ASP A 29 18.49 -19.25 16.77
C ASP A 29 17.81 -20.09 15.69
N TYR A 30 16.72 -19.58 15.13
CA TYR A 30 16.00 -20.20 14.01
C TYR A 30 16.76 -20.14 12.69
N THR A 31 17.85 -19.38 12.62
CA THR A 31 18.59 -19.12 11.37
C THR A 31 19.86 -19.93 11.26
N ALA A 32 20.35 -20.50 12.36
CA ALA A 32 21.61 -21.22 12.40
C ALA A 32 21.62 -22.45 11.47
N GLY A 33 22.34 -22.33 10.37
CA GLY A 33 22.54 -23.42 9.42
C GLY A 33 21.45 -23.58 8.36
N THR A 34 20.57 -22.61 8.17
CA THR A 34 19.51 -22.64 7.16
C THR A 34 20.00 -22.05 5.84
N PRO A 35 20.21 -22.85 4.76
CA PRO A 35 20.83 -22.38 3.51
C PRO A 35 20.04 -21.30 2.77
N TRP A 36 18.72 -21.23 2.96
CA TRP A 36 17.82 -20.28 2.30
C TRP A 36 17.80 -18.88 2.97
N MET A 37 18.54 -18.71 4.05
CA MET A 37 18.76 -17.41 4.70
C MET A 37 19.97 -16.65 4.13
N ASP A 38 20.68 -17.25 3.17
CA ASP A 38 21.82 -16.60 2.54
C ASP A 38 21.36 -15.55 1.52
N PRO A 39 21.88 -14.30 1.58
CA PRO A 39 21.54 -13.22 0.63
C PRO A 39 21.78 -13.60 -0.83
N ASP A 40 22.67 -14.54 -1.09
CA ASP A 40 22.97 -15.04 -2.43
C ASP A 40 21.75 -15.71 -3.12
N ILE A 41 20.73 -16.11 -2.38
CA ILE A 41 19.48 -16.66 -2.95
C ILE A 41 18.69 -15.59 -3.71
N LEU A 42 18.85 -14.32 -3.37
CA LEU A 42 18.14 -13.22 -4.05
C LEU A 42 18.68 -12.90 -5.46
N GLY A 43 19.83 -13.44 -5.85
CA GLY A 43 20.41 -13.15 -7.16
C GLY A 43 21.64 -13.93 -7.58
N ASN A 44 22.25 -14.72 -6.70
CA ASN A 44 23.52 -15.42 -6.97
C ASN A 44 23.36 -16.94 -7.12
N VAL A 45 22.15 -17.42 -7.46
CA VAL A 45 21.94 -18.83 -7.80
C VAL A 45 22.72 -19.17 -9.06
N THR A 46 23.44 -20.28 -9.05
CA THR A 46 24.23 -20.80 -10.17
C THR A 46 23.75 -22.19 -10.57
N GLU A 47 24.18 -22.68 -11.74
CA GLU A 47 23.92 -24.05 -12.17
C GLU A 47 24.39 -25.10 -11.13
N ASP A 48 25.47 -24.80 -10.42
CA ASP A 48 26.06 -25.69 -9.41
C ASP A 48 25.39 -25.54 -8.03
N THR A 49 24.49 -24.59 -7.82
CA THR A 49 23.80 -24.42 -6.54
C THR A 49 22.95 -25.65 -6.25
N PRO A 50 23.19 -26.37 -5.13
CA PRO A 50 22.44 -27.58 -4.81
C PRO A 50 21.00 -27.27 -4.50
N THR A 51 20.10 -28.18 -4.86
CA THR A 51 18.66 -28.08 -4.57
C THR A 51 18.16 -29.36 -3.93
N ASP A 52 17.62 -29.26 -2.73
CA ASP A 52 16.91 -30.33 -2.05
C ASP A 52 15.61 -29.76 -1.49
N PRO A 53 14.42 -30.35 -1.73
CA PRO A 53 13.16 -29.87 -1.19
C PRO A 53 13.14 -29.87 0.35
N LYS A 54 14.03 -30.64 0.98
CA LYS A 54 14.16 -30.73 2.43
C LYS A 54 14.95 -29.58 3.05
N ASP A 55 15.83 -28.94 2.25
CA ASP A 55 16.69 -27.87 2.73
C ASP A 55 16.16 -26.48 2.32
N ASN A 56 15.67 -26.35 1.08
CA ASN A 56 15.13 -25.08 0.55
C ASN A 56 14.12 -25.36 -0.56
N PHE A 57 12.84 -25.31 -0.22
CA PHE A 57 11.78 -25.63 -1.16
C PHE A 57 11.58 -24.56 -2.23
N ALA A 58 11.70 -23.29 -1.85
CA ALA A 58 11.61 -22.17 -2.79
C ALA A 58 12.65 -22.32 -3.91
N LEU A 59 13.90 -22.61 -3.55
CA LEU A 59 14.98 -22.83 -4.52
C LEU A 59 14.79 -24.13 -5.31
N TYR A 60 14.36 -25.21 -4.65
CA TYR A 60 14.11 -26.49 -5.31
C TYR A 60 13.12 -26.38 -6.46
N VAL A 61 12.04 -25.62 -6.27
CA VAL A 61 11.02 -25.41 -7.30
C VAL A 61 11.46 -24.39 -8.35
N ASN A 62 12.10 -23.29 -7.93
CA ASN A 62 12.26 -22.11 -8.76
C ASN A 62 13.65 -21.92 -9.36
N LYS A 63 14.62 -22.81 -9.12
CA LYS A 63 16.02 -22.60 -9.57
C LYS A 63 16.11 -22.27 -11.06
N ASP A 64 15.47 -23.05 -11.92
CA ASP A 64 15.56 -22.86 -13.37
C ASP A 64 14.91 -21.52 -13.79
N SER A 65 13.81 -21.15 -13.15
CA SER A 65 13.12 -19.86 -13.37
C SER A 65 13.99 -18.69 -12.89
N ILE A 66 14.67 -18.82 -11.74
CA ILE A 66 15.58 -17.81 -11.21
C ILE A 66 16.77 -17.61 -12.16
N LEU A 67 17.40 -18.71 -12.64
CA LEU A 67 18.54 -18.64 -13.56
C LEU A 67 18.20 -18.06 -14.92
N SER A 68 16.96 -18.23 -15.37
CA SER A 68 16.47 -17.73 -16.67
C SER A 68 15.75 -16.39 -16.57
N ALA A 69 15.53 -15.86 -15.36
CA ALA A 69 14.82 -14.61 -15.17
C ALA A 69 15.58 -13.42 -15.77
N GLU A 70 14.89 -12.66 -16.59
CA GLU A 70 15.37 -11.38 -17.14
C GLU A 70 14.51 -10.26 -16.58
N MET A 71 15.13 -9.32 -15.88
CA MET A 71 14.40 -8.12 -15.41
C MET A 71 14.02 -7.25 -16.60
N PRO A 72 12.74 -6.90 -16.76
CA PRO A 72 12.32 -5.99 -17.82
C PRO A 72 12.97 -4.62 -17.64
N SER A 73 13.22 -3.92 -18.76
CA SER A 73 13.79 -2.57 -18.72
C SER A 73 12.94 -1.63 -17.85
N GLY A 74 13.58 -0.98 -16.88
CA GLY A 74 12.91 -0.06 -15.97
C GLY A 74 12.09 -0.73 -14.85
N VAL A 75 12.23 -2.06 -14.68
CA VAL A 75 11.58 -2.80 -13.61
C VAL A 75 12.66 -3.44 -12.72
N PRO A 76 12.62 -3.23 -11.39
CA PRO A 76 13.66 -3.71 -10.48
C PRO A 76 13.47 -5.17 -10.03
N ALA A 77 12.52 -5.89 -10.63
CA ALA A 77 12.23 -7.29 -10.31
C ALA A 77 11.73 -8.07 -11.52
N ALA A 78 11.75 -9.39 -11.43
CA ALA A 78 11.14 -10.32 -12.36
C ALA A 78 10.49 -11.49 -11.62
N GLY A 79 9.35 -11.97 -12.10
CA GLY A 79 8.60 -13.08 -11.53
C GLY A 79 7.12 -13.00 -11.84
N PRO A 80 6.33 -14.02 -11.52
CA PRO A 80 4.90 -14.10 -11.91
C PRO A 80 4.06 -12.89 -11.51
N SER A 81 4.27 -12.33 -10.33
CA SER A 81 3.54 -11.13 -9.87
C SER A 81 3.91 -9.90 -10.71
N ILE A 82 5.18 -9.74 -11.05
CA ILE A 82 5.66 -8.65 -11.92
C ILE A 82 5.11 -8.79 -13.33
N ASP A 83 5.17 -10.02 -13.89
CA ASP A 83 4.61 -10.31 -15.22
C ASP A 83 3.11 -10.01 -15.26
N ALA A 84 2.41 -10.31 -14.18
CA ALA A 84 0.97 -10.05 -14.03
C ALA A 84 0.64 -8.55 -14.02
N GLU A 85 1.40 -7.76 -13.28
CA GLU A 85 1.27 -6.30 -13.25
C GLU A 85 1.58 -5.70 -14.64
N LEU A 86 2.67 -6.13 -15.26
CA LEU A 86 3.02 -5.71 -16.62
C LEU A 86 1.95 -6.09 -17.65
N GLN A 87 1.34 -7.27 -17.50
CA GLN A 87 0.25 -7.69 -18.39
C GLN A 87 -0.96 -6.76 -18.28
N ALA A 88 -1.32 -6.30 -17.08
CA ALA A 88 -2.39 -5.33 -16.91
C ALA A 88 -2.07 -4.01 -17.63
N PHE A 89 -0.82 -3.54 -17.59
CA PHE A 89 -0.39 -2.37 -18.34
C PHE A 89 -0.43 -2.60 -19.87
N TYR A 90 0.04 -3.76 -20.36
CA TYR A 90 -0.05 -4.09 -21.78
C TYR A 90 -1.48 -4.18 -22.27
N ASP A 91 -2.38 -4.76 -21.48
CA ASP A 91 -3.81 -4.84 -21.77
C ASP A 91 -4.40 -3.43 -21.94
N MET A 92 -4.13 -2.52 -20.99
CA MET A 92 -4.59 -1.13 -21.06
C MET A 92 -3.99 -0.35 -22.23
N VAL A 93 -2.69 -0.48 -22.51
CA VAL A 93 -2.05 0.10 -23.69
C VAL A 93 -2.71 -0.43 -24.96
N GLY A 94 -3.03 -1.72 -25.00
CA GLY A 94 -3.76 -2.35 -26.10
C GLY A 94 -5.13 -1.72 -26.35
N MET A 95 -5.87 -1.36 -25.28
CA MET A 95 -7.15 -0.64 -25.41
C MET A 95 -6.95 0.72 -26.10
N TYR A 96 -6.03 1.54 -25.59
CA TYR A 96 -5.83 2.91 -26.11
C TYR A 96 -5.31 2.98 -27.56
N LYS A 97 -4.79 1.88 -28.12
CA LYS A 97 -4.39 1.76 -29.53
C LYS A 97 -5.55 1.45 -30.48
N GLN A 98 -6.72 1.16 -29.94
CA GLN A 98 -7.96 0.99 -30.71
C GLN A 98 -8.75 2.30 -30.74
N ASP A 99 -9.80 2.34 -31.57
CA ASP A 99 -10.75 3.45 -31.54
C ASP A 99 -11.46 3.49 -30.16
N ALA A 100 -11.66 4.69 -29.64
CA ALA A 100 -12.36 4.86 -28.36
C ALA A 100 -13.79 4.30 -28.48
N PRO A 101 -14.25 3.48 -27.52
CA PRO A 101 -15.65 3.08 -27.45
C PRO A 101 -16.57 4.31 -27.33
N GLU A 102 -17.84 4.12 -27.68
CA GLU A 102 -18.86 5.14 -27.45
C GLU A 102 -19.05 5.33 -25.92
N GLY A 103 -19.18 6.57 -25.49
CA GLY A 103 -19.42 6.93 -24.10
C GLY A 103 -18.51 8.04 -23.61
N HIS A 104 -19.03 8.84 -22.70
CA HIS A 104 -18.34 10.00 -22.14
C HIS A 104 -17.07 9.60 -21.38
N ASP A 105 -17.19 8.67 -20.42
CA ASP A 105 -16.09 8.23 -19.56
C ASP A 105 -14.96 7.57 -20.36
N ALA A 106 -15.32 6.75 -21.38
CA ALA A 106 -14.36 6.18 -22.30
C ALA A 106 -13.58 7.27 -23.05
N GLN A 107 -14.28 8.28 -23.56
CA GLN A 107 -13.66 9.38 -24.28
C GLN A 107 -12.72 10.21 -23.40
N LEU A 108 -13.07 10.43 -22.12
CA LEU A 108 -12.18 11.07 -21.16
C LEU A 108 -10.87 10.28 -21.01
N ALA A 109 -10.93 8.98 -20.77
CA ALA A 109 -9.72 8.15 -20.60
C ALA A 109 -8.82 8.18 -21.85
N TYR A 110 -9.41 8.07 -23.04
CA TYR A 110 -8.65 8.15 -24.30
C TYR A 110 -8.05 9.55 -24.54
N ASN A 111 -8.80 10.61 -24.28
CA ASN A 111 -8.29 11.97 -24.40
C ASN A 111 -7.09 12.20 -23.47
N LEU A 112 -7.17 11.76 -22.21
CA LEU A 112 -6.06 11.90 -21.27
C LEU A 112 -4.82 11.12 -21.69
N TYR A 113 -5.00 9.87 -22.15
CA TYR A 113 -3.89 9.06 -22.65
C TYR A 113 -3.14 9.76 -23.78
N TRP A 114 -3.87 10.29 -24.76
CA TRP A 114 -3.24 10.97 -25.89
C TRP A 114 -2.67 12.34 -25.53
N LEU A 115 -3.23 13.06 -24.54
CA LEU A 115 -2.59 14.28 -24.01
C LEU A 115 -1.28 13.96 -23.29
N LEU A 116 -1.20 12.84 -22.56
CA LEU A 116 0.03 12.37 -21.92
C LEU A 116 1.10 11.99 -22.93
N MET A 117 0.70 11.41 -24.08
CA MET A 117 1.59 11.00 -25.17
C MET A 117 1.97 12.15 -26.13
N ASP A 118 1.30 13.30 -26.05
CA ASP A 118 1.57 14.47 -26.92
C ASP A 118 2.75 15.28 -26.41
N TRP A 119 3.95 14.73 -26.62
CA TRP A 119 5.20 15.38 -26.21
C TRP A 119 5.45 16.72 -26.92
N ASP A 120 4.95 16.92 -28.14
CA ASP A 120 5.11 18.18 -28.87
C ASP A 120 4.34 19.29 -28.14
N SER A 121 3.09 19.06 -27.78
CA SER A 121 2.28 20.00 -26.99
C SER A 121 2.87 20.22 -25.60
N ARG A 122 3.27 19.16 -24.89
CA ARG A 122 3.87 19.24 -23.57
C ARG A 122 5.18 20.05 -23.59
N ASN A 123 6.05 19.80 -24.55
CA ASN A 123 7.29 20.55 -24.73
C ASN A 123 7.04 22.03 -25.09
N ALA A 124 5.97 22.32 -25.83
CA ALA A 124 5.60 23.71 -26.15
C ALA A 124 5.08 24.48 -24.93
N VAL A 125 4.37 23.81 -24.01
CA VAL A 125 3.93 24.37 -22.71
C VAL A 125 5.13 24.55 -21.79
N GLY A 126 6.03 23.57 -21.76
CA GLY A 126 7.25 23.57 -20.97
C GLY A 126 7.00 23.66 -19.46
N VAL A 127 7.85 24.44 -18.75
CA VAL A 127 7.80 24.60 -17.29
C VAL A 127 7.07 25.87 -16.84
N GLU A 128 6.60 26.69 -17.77
CA GLU A 128 5.99 27.99 -17.46
C GLU A 128 4.83 27.91 -16.46
N PRO A 129 3.92 26.91 -16.55
CA PRO A 129 2.85 26.79 -15.56
C PRO A 129 3.35 26.56 -14.13
N LEU A 130 4.34 25.69 -13.94
CA LEU A 130 4.94 25.48 -12.61
C LEU A 130 5.70 26.71 -12.13
N LYS A 131 6.37 27.42 -13.06
CA LYS A 131 7.04 28.67 -12.73
C LYS A 131 6.05 29.70 -12.17
N GLN A 132 4.88 29.83 -12.76
CA GLN A 132 3.85 30.74 -12.26
C GLN A 132 3.36 30.35 -10.85
N LEU A 133 3.27 29.06 -10.52
CA LEU A 133 2.94 28.60 -9.17
C LEU A 133 4.07 28.93 -8.19
N THR A 134 5.33 28.69 -8.56
CA THR A 134 6.49 29.02 -7.71
C THR A 134 6.64 30.52 -7.51
N ASP A 135 6.41 31.35 -8.53
CA ASP A 135 6.46 32.80 -8.43
C ASP A 135 5.41 33.34 -7.45
N LYS A 136 4.21 32.73 -7.37
CA LYS A 136 3.19 33.06 -6.35
C LYS A 136 3.74 32.82 -4.93
N VAL A 137 4.39 31.68 -4.68
CA VAL A 137 5.01 31.36 -3.37
C VAL A 137 6.18 32.28 -3.06
N GLU A 138 7.03 32.58 -4.05
CA GLU A 138 8.16 33.50 -3.87
C GLU A 138 7.73 34.92 -3.50
N ALA A 139 6.61 35.39 -4.02
CA ALA A 139 6.09 36.73 -3.72
C ALA A 139 5.61 36.91 -2.27
N ILE A 140 5.42 35.83 -1.51
CA ILE A 140 4.95 35.86 -0.13
C ILE A 140 6.01 36.45 0.78
N SER A 141 5.66 37.46 1.59
CA SER A 141 6.56 38.23 2.43
C SER A 141 6.31 38.12 3.94
N SER A 142 5.24 37.43 4.34
CA SER A 142 4.90 37.15 5.74
C SER A 142 4.15 35.85 5.89
N ILE A 143 4.16 35.29 7.11
CA ILE A 143 3.39 34.06 7.41
C ILE A 143 1.87 34.30 7.31
N GLU A 144 1.41 35.52 7.52
CA GLU A 144 0.01 35.90 7.29
C GLU A 144 -0.35 35.83 5.80
N GLU A 145 0.55 36.29 4.92
CA GLU A 145 0.38 36.17 3.47
C GLU A 145 0.43 34.71 3.02
N MET A 146 1.29 33.86 3.62
CA MET A 146 1.31 32.43 3.37
C MET A 146 -0.05 31.78 3.74
N SER A 147 -0.56 32.10 4.91
CA SER A 147 -1.88 31.62 5.34
C SER A 147 -2.99 32.10 4.40
N ARG A 148 -2.93 33.34 3.96
CA ARG A 148 -3.88 33.90 2.99
C ARG A 148 -3.78 33.21 1.62
N TYR A 149 -2.57 32.95 1.13
CA TYR A 149 -2.33 32.20 -0.12
C TYR A 149 -3.01 30.83 -0.08
N LEU A 150 -2.89 30.11 1.02
CA LEU A 150 -3.50 28.78 1.17
C LEU A 150 -5.03 28.84 1.23
N VAL A 151 -5.61 29.89 1.79
CA VAL A 151 -7.05 30.04 1.94
C VAL A 151 -7.71 30.60 0.67
N GLU A 152 -7.08 31.55 -0.01
CA GLU A 152 -7.72 32.32 -1.09
C GLU A 152 -7.39 31.77 -2.50
N THR A 153 -6.33 30.98 -2.65
CA THR A 153 -5.98 30.38 -3.95
C THR A 153 -6.71 29.04 -4.10
N PRO A 154 -7.34 28.75 -5.25
CA PRO A 154 -7.93 27.43 -5.50
C PRO A 154 -6.92 26.29 -5.34
N ALA A 155 -7.34 25.15 -4.82
CA ALA A 155 -6.45 24.04 -4.49
C ALA A 155 -5.60 23.56 -5.69
N GLU A 156 -6.21 23.51 -6.88
CA GLU A 156 -5.54 23.14 -8.12
C GLU A 156 -4.49 24.15 -8.59
N GLU A 157 -4.52 25.38 -8.09
CA GLU A 157 -3.56 26.44 -8.39
C GLU A 157 -2.54 26.69 -7.28
N GLN A 158 -2.46 25.79 -6.30
CA GLN A 158 -1.55 25.90 -5.17
C GLN A 158 -0.43 24.87 -5.24
N ILE A 159 0.70 25.22 -4.65
CA ILE A 159 1.68 24.24 -4.19
C ILE A 159 1.43 23.98 -2.71
N HIS A 160 1.09 22.72 -2.37
CA HIS A 160 0.91 22.30 -0.99
C HIS A 160 2.14 21.53 -0.50
N GLY A 161 2.60 21.85 0.73
CA GLY A 161 3.86 21.30 1.21
C GLY A 161 3.84 20.57 2.55
N VAL A 162 2.84 20.80 3.43
CA VAL A 162 3.04 20.42 4.84
C VAL A 162 1.90 19.64 5.50
N TRP A 163 0.69 19.57 4.96
CA TRP A 163 -0.38 18.66 5.44
C TRP A 163 -1.27 18.20 4.30
N GLN A 164 -2.02 17.13 4.58
CA GLN A 164 -3.10 16.65 3.74
C GLN A 164 -4.38 16.63 4.56
N ALA A 165 -5.51 16.88 3.92
CA ALA A 165 -6.79 16.83 4.60
C ALA A 165 -7.89 16.43 3.62
N GLY A 166 -8.93 15.76 4.13
CA GLY A 166 -10.04 15.29 3.29
C GLY A 166 -11.05 14.45 4.06
N GLY A 167 -11.99 13.86 3.34
CA GLY A 167 -12.96 12.94 3.91
C GLY A 167 -12.42 11.52 4.01
N THR A 168 -12.72 10.85 5.10
CA THR A 168 -12.49 9.40 5.27
C THR A 168 -13.64 8.77 6.04
N VAL A 169 -13.75 7.44 5.99
CA VAL A 169 -14.69 6.70 6.83
C VAL A 169 -14.32 6.88 8.30
N ASN A 170 -15.31 7.19 9.13
CA ASN A 170 -15.10 7.33 10.57
C ASN A 170 -14.86 5.96 11.21
N PHE A 171 -13.68 5.72 11.75
CA PHE A 171 -13.34 4.43 12.38
C PHE A 171 -14.20 4.09 13.61
N ASN A 172 -14.83 5.09 14.25
CA ASN A 172 -15.71 4.86 15.40
C ASN A 172 -17.19 4.71 15.01
N ASP A 173 -17.54 5.07 13.79
CA ASP A 173 -18.88 4.94 13.20
C ASP A 173 -18.75 4.81 11.68
N SER A 174 -18.50 3.59 11.21
CA SER A 174 -18.26 3.27 9.80
C SER A 174 -19.43 3.61 8.86
N SER A 175 -20.60 3.99 9.40
CA SER A 175 -21.73 4.47 8.60
C SER A 175 -21.61 5.94 8.20
N SER A 176 -20.60 6.64 8.71
CA SER A 176 -20.41 8.09 8.52
C SER A 176 -19.02 8.44 8.02
N MET A 177 -18.92 9.58 7.35
CA MET A 177 -17.64 10.18 6.99
C MET A 177 -17.17 11.13 8.09
N ILE A 178 -15.86 11.24 8.26
CA ILE A 178 -15.22 12.22 9.13
C ILE A 178 -14.16 13.00 8.34
N PHE A 179 -13.95 14.26 8.68
CA PHE A 179 -12.85 15.02 8.12
C PHE A 179 -11.55 14.64 8.83
N VAL A 180 -10.54 14.19 8.06
CA VAL A 180 -9.24 13.80 8.58
C VAL A 180 -8.17 14.82 8.18
N VAL A 181 -7.29 15.13 9.14
CA VAL A 181 -6.05 15.88 8.91
C VAL A 181 -4.87 14.94 9.10
N MET A 182 -4.12 14.75 8.04
CA MET A 182 -2.95 13.87 7.98
C MET A 182 -1.68 14.68 7.68
N LEU A 183 -0.55 14.05 7.87
CA LEU A 183 0.74 14.59 7.49
C LEU A 183 0.90 14.60 5.97
N LYS A 184 1.70 15.52 5.45
CA LYS A 184 2.29 15.40 4.12
C LYS A 184 3.48 14.45 4.21
N GLU A 185 3.64 13.59 3.23
CA GLU A 185 4.85 12.79 3.08
C GLU A 185 6.07 13.70 2.94
N LEU A 186 7.13 13.39 3.70
CA LEU A 186 8.38 14.13 3.65
C LEU A 186 9.15 13.85 2.36
N ILE A 187 10.05 14.75 1.98
CA ILE A 187 10.80 14.60 0.72
C ILE A 187 11.72 13.37 0.70
N LEU A 188 12.11 12.87 1.87
CA LEU A 188 12.86 11.60 2.02
C LEU A 188 11.96 10.38 2.28
N GLY A 189 10.63 10.55 2.30
CA GLY A 189 9.66 9.51 2.60
C GLY A 189 9.48 9.29 4.11
N ASP A 190 10.44 8.68 4.78
CA ASP A 190 10.34 8.32 6.20
C ASP A 190 10.92 9.42 7.13
N ALA A 191 10.18 9.72 8.20
CA ALA A 191 10.63 10.61 9.27
C ALA A 191 11.90 10.08 9.99
N GLY A 192 12.08 8.77 10.05
CA GLY A 192 13.26 8.12 10.59
C GLY A 192 14.55 8.56 9.90
N GLU A 193 14.52 8.85 8.60
CA GLU A 193 15.70 9.26 7.81
C GLU A 193 16.24 10.65 8.16
N TYR A 194 15.50 11.44 8.93
CA TYR A 194 15.95 12.72 9.48
C TYR A 194 16.64 12.57 10.84
N THR A 195 16.50 11.45 11.51
CA THR A 195 17.04 11.17 12.84
C THR A 195 18.09 10.06 12.86
N GLN A 196 17.98 9.10 11.96
CA GLN A 196 18.92 7.97 11.81
C GLN A 196 19.15 7.74 10.32
N GLU A 197 20.34 8.10 9.86
CA GLU A 197 20.67 7.94 8.44
C GLU A 197 20.87 6.46 8.09
N THR A 198 20.03 5.95 7.16
CA THR A 198 20.15 4.61 6.60
C THR A 198 20.83 4.65 5.23
N GLN A 199 21.20 3.48 4.68
CA GLN A 199 21.72 3.37 3.32
C GLN A 199 20.67 3.85 2.30
N LEU A 200 19.42 3.47 2.48
CA LEU A 200 18.30 3.90 1.61
C LEU A 200 18.04 5.41 1.73
N GLY A 201 18.04 5.95 2.95
CA GLY A 201 17.87 7.38 3.18
C GLY A 201 18.99 8.23 2.58
N THR A 202 20.23 7.77 2.66
CA THR A 202 21.37 8.44 2.00
C THR A 202 21.18 8.44 0.48
N LEU A 203 20.84 7.30 -0.13
CA LEU A 203 20.57 7.20 -1.57
C LEU A 203 19.42 8.13 -1.99
N THR A 204 18.30 8.08 -1.25
CA THR A 204 17.12 8.92 -1.52
C THR A 204 17.45 10.40 -1.42
N ARG A 205 18.18 10.83 -0.39
CA ARG A 205 18.63 12.21 -0.20
C ARG A 205 19.47 12.72 -1.37
N GLU A 206 20.46 11.95 -1.80
CA GLU A 206 21.35 12.31 -2.91
C GLU A 206 20.60 12.35 -4.24
N ALA A 207 19.85 11.31 -4.57
CA ALA A 207 19.09 11.23 -5.82
C ALA A 207 18.03 12.34 -5.92
N THR A 208 17.25 12.55 -4.86
CA THR A 208 16.25 13.62 -4.80
C THR A 208 16.89 15.01 -4.89
N GLY A 209 18.04 15.22 -4.27
CA GLY A 209 18.79 16.46 -4.37
C GLY A 209 19.21 16.79 -5.79
N VAL A 210 19.71 15.80 -6.53
CA VAL A 210 20.06 15.95 -7.96
C VAL A 210 18.82 16.30 -8.78
N PHE A 211 17.72 15.60 -8.59
CA PHE A 211 16.46 15.84 -9.30
C PHE A 211 15.92 17.24 -9.03
N VAL A 212 15.75 17.62 -7.76
CA VAL A 212 15.20 18.93 -7.35
C VAL A 212 16.04 20.07 -7.89
N GLN A 213 17.38 19.95 -7.83
CA GLN A 213 18.27 21.00 -8.35
C GLN A 213 18.15 21.14 -9.87
N LYS A 214 18.09 20.05 -10.64
CA LYS A 214 17.82 20.09 -12.08
C LYS A 214 16.51 20.84 -12.38
N MET A 215 15.44 20.52 -11.66
CA MET A 215 14.12 21.14 -11.82
C MET A 215 14.17 22.66 -11.52
N LEU A 216 14.76 23.06 -10.39
CA LEU A 216 14.86 24.46 -10.00
C LEU A 216 15.72 25.28 -10.97
N VAL A 217 16.85 24.74 -11.42
CA VAL A 217 17.68 25.41 -12.43
C VAL A 217 16.90 25.63 -13.73
N LYS A 218 16.10 24.66 -14.15
CA LYS A 218 15.25 24.79 -15.34
C LYS A 218 14.15 25.86 -15.16
N LEU A 219 13.67 26.08 -13.95
CA LEU A 219 12.73 27.16 -13.60
C LEU A 219 13.42 28.55 -13.56
N GLY A 220 14.76 28.62 -13.65
CA GLY A 220 15.52 29.85 -13.71
C GLY A 220 16.28 30.23 -12.44
N TYR A 221 16.31 29.39 -11.42
CA TYR A 221 17.17 29.57 -10.25
C TYR A 221 18.63 29.26 -10.61
N THR A 222 19.57 29.88 -9.92
CA THR A 222 20.98 29.51 -10.01
C THR A 222 21.23 28.18 -9.28
N GLU A 223 22.32 27.49 -9.60
CA GLU A 223 22.71 26.24 -8.92
C GLU A 223 22.86 26.44 -7.40
N GLU A 224 23.37 27.60 -6.97
CA GLU A 224 23.51 27.93 -5.54
C GLU A 224 22.15 28.11 -4.86
N GLU A 225 21.22 28.83 -5.49
CA GLU A 225 19.85 28.98 -4.99
C GLU A 225 19.11 27.64 -4.95
N ALA A 226 19.24 26.82 -5.97
CA ALA A 226 18.62 25.50 -6.03
C ALA A 226 19.11 24.57 -4.92
N ALA A 227 20.44 24.55 -4.68
CA ALA A 227 21.02 23.78 -3.59
C ALA A 227 20.57 24.31 -2.21
N ALA A 228 20.51 25.64 -2.04
CA ALA A 228 20.03 26.24 -0.79
C ALA A 228 18.56 25.93 -0.51
N LYS A 229 17.69 25.97 -1.52
CA LYS A 229 16.26 25.63 -1.37
C LYS A 229 16.06 24.17 -0.97
N TYR A 230 16.78 23.25 -1.59
CA TYR A 230 16.72 21.84 -1.20
C TYR A 230 17.19 21.63 0.24
N GLN A 231 18.30 22.27 0.64
CA GLN A 231 18.77 22.19 2.03
C GLN A 231 17.77 22.80 3.01
N ASN A 232 17.18 23.96 2.70
CA ASN A 232 16.16 24.61 3.52
C ASN A 232 14.90 23.71 3.71
N CYS A 233 14.51 22.98 2.67
CA CYS A 233 13.43 21.99 2.77
C CYS A 233 13.81 20.88 3.77
N LEU A 234 15.00 20.28 3.63
CA LEU A 234 15.49 19.25 4.54
C LEU A 234 15.61 19.76 5.99
N ASP A 235 16.06 21.01 6.18
CA ASP A 235 16.17 21.62 7.49
C ASP A 235 14.79 21.82 8.14
N PHE A 236 13.79 22.27 7.35
CA PHE A 236 12.42 22.46 7.85
C PHE A 236 11.77 21.12 8.21
N GLU A 237 11.87 20.14 7.34
CA GLU A 237 11.35 18.80 7.59
C GLU A 237 12.08 18.12 8.75
N GLY A 238 13.38 18.33 8.88
CA GLY A 238 14.17 17.86 10.02
C GLY A 238 13.72 18.43 11.37
N MET A 239 13.09 19.63 11.38
CA MET A 239 12.46 20.17 12.59
C MET A 239 11.08 19.55 12.86
N LEU A 240 10.39 19.04 11.83
CA LEU A 240 9.08 18.40 11.94
C LEU A 240 9.17 16.89 12.24
N ALA A 241 10.13 16.20 11.64
CA ALA A 241 10.29 14.74 11.70
C ALA A 241 10.28 14.15 13.13
N PRO A 242 10.89 14.78 14.16
CA PRO A 242 10.82 14.25 15.53
C PRO A 242 9.40 14.24 16.13
N ALA A 243 8.44 14.93 15.53
CA ALA A 243 7.04 14.94 15.94
C ALA A 243 6.16 13.98 15.10
N MET A 244 6.78 13.18 14.24
CA MET A 244 6.12 12.22 13.36
C MET A 244 6.49 10.79 13.76
N TYR A 245 5.59 9.86 13.50
CA TYR A 245 5.93 8.44 13.58
C TYR A 245 6.81 8.02 12.40
N PRO A 246 7.94 7.31 12.66
CA PRO A 246 8.73 6.71 11.58
C PRO A 246 7.97 5.51 10.96
N ASP A 247 8.37 5.08 9.78
CA ASP A 247 7.76 3.96 9.07
C ASP A 247 7.77 2.67 9.89
N SER A 248 8.78 2.45 10.70
CA SER A 248 8.86 1.32 11.64
C SER A 248 7.71 1.29 12.67
N VAL A 249 7.00 2.41 12.88
CA VAL A 249 5.79 2.50 13.69
C VAL A 249 4.55 2.53 12.79
N LYS A 250 4.59 3.28 11.66
CA LYS A 250 3.44 3.41 10.75
C LYS A 250 2.99 2.09 10.15
N LYS A 251 3.91 1.17 9.97
CA LYS A 251 3.66 -0.17 9.40
C LYS A 251 3.26 -1.22 10.44
N THR A 252 3.18 -0.86 11.72
CA THR A 252 2.74 -1.78 12.77
C THR A 252 1.21 -1.81 12.92
N PRO A 253 0.64 -2.92 13.41
CA PRO A 253 -0.81 -3.02 13.66
C PRO A 253 -1.36 -1.97 14.63
N GLU A 254 -0.55 -1.48 15.56
CA GLU A 254 -0.93 -0.47 16.53
C GLU A 254 -1.17 0.91 15.91
N TYR A 255 -0.54 1.20 14.77
CA TYR A 255 -0.59 2.51 14.13
C TYR A 255 -2.02 2.98 13.86
N ILE A 256 -2.92 2.08 13.44
CA ILE A 256 -4.31 2.44 13.17
C ILE A 256 -5.00 3.05 14.41
N SER A 257 -4.67 2.58 15.61
CA SER A 257 -5.17 3.13 16.87
C SER A 257 -4.47 4.46 17.25
N LEU A 258 -3.20 4.61 16.90
CA LEU A 258 -2.44 5.84 17.17
C LEU A 258 -2.94 7.03 16.35
N VAL A 259 -3.43 6.79 15.13
CA VAL A 259 -3.93 7.84 14.22
C VAL A 259 -5.42 8.14 14.39
N ASN A 260 -6.16 7.36 15.15
CA ASN A 260 -7.58 7.57 15.40
C ASN A 260 -7.81 8.59 16.55
N ASN A 261 -7.26 9.80 16.40
CA ASN A 261 -7.42 10.86 17.38
C ASN A 261 -8.60 11.75 17.00
N ILE A 262 -9.74 11.54 17.68
CA ILE A 262 -10.96 12.33 17.45
C ILE A 262 -10.97 13.57 18.35
N LEU A 263 -10.97 14.73 17.74
CA LEU A 263 -11.00 16.04 18.37
C LEU A 263 -12.34 16.74 18.10
N THR A 264 -12.84 17.48 19.08
CA THR A 264 -13.91 18.42 18.86
C THR A 264 -13.42 19.63 18.05
N LEU A 265 -14.33 20.40 17.47
CA LEU A 265 -14.01 21.63 16.74
C LEU A 265 -13.15 22.60 17.59
N ASP A 266 -13.47 22.77 18.88
CA ASP A 266 -12.72 23.66 19.76
C ASP A 266 -11.29 23.11 20.04
N GLU A 267 -11.13 21.79 20.22
CA GLU A 267 -9.84 21.15 20.37
C GLU A 267 -9.01 21.26 19.09
N MET A 268 -9.65 21.07 17.92
CA MET A 268 -8.97 21.26 16.62
C MET A 268 -8.52 22.70 16.40
N LYS A 269 -9.37 23.70 16.73
CA LYS A 269 -8.99 25.13 16.68
C LYS A 269 -7.80 25.43 17.60
N ALA A 270 -7.79 24.85 18.80
CA ALA A 270 -6.69 25.02 19.73
C ALA A 270 -5.39 24.36 19.23
N LEU A 271 -5.50 23.19 18.59
CA LEU A 271 -4.35 22.45 18.07
C LEU A 271 -3.71 23.13 16.86
N GLN A 272 -4.51 23.55 15.86
CA GLN A 272 -3.98 24.19 14.65
C GLN A 272 -3.34 25.54 14.92
N GLY A 273 -3.83 26.27 15.92
CA GLY A 273 -3.31 27.60 16.29
C GLY A 273 -3.34 28.59 15.12
N ASN A 274 -2.16 28.99 14.62
CA ASN A 274 -2.01 29.91 13.49
C ASN A 274 -1.96 29.23 12.11
N VAL A 275 -1.87 27.89 12.06
CA VAL A 275 -1.89 27.15 10.79
C VAL A 275 -3.33 27.12 10.28
N PRO A 276 -3.63 27.57 9.04
CA PRO A 276 -4.99 27.83 8.60
C PRO A 276 -5.71 26.58 8.09
N ILE A 277 -5.64 25.45 8.80
CA ILE A 277 -6.20 24.16 8.32
C ILE A 277 -7.70 24.23 8.15
N LEU A 278 -8.43 24.69 9.17
CA LEU A 278 -9.90 24.77 9.12
C LEU A 278 -10.38 25.86 8.15
N GLU A 279 -9.64 26.94 8.01
CA GLU A 279 -9.92 28.02 7.07
C GLU A 279 -9.77 27.55 5.62
N VAL A 280 -8.73 26.77 5.31
CA VAL A 280 -8.53 26.12 4.01
C VAL A 280 -9.66 25.15 3.73
N ASN A 281 -10.03 24.30 4.69
CA ASN A 281 -11.14 23.36 4.54
C ASN A 281 -12.46 24.07 4.20
N THR A 282 -12.75 25.15 4.92
CA THR A 282 -13.97 25.97 4.68
C THR A 282 -13.93 26.60 3.29
N ALA A 283 -12.79 27.16 2.89
CA ALA A 283 -12.61 27.78 1.57
C ALA A 283 -12.74 26.76 0.43
N THR A 284 -12.28 25.53 0.65
CA THR A 284 -12.44 24.41 -0.30
C THR A 284 -13.88 23.93 -0.42
N GLY A 285 -14.74 24.22 0.57
CA GLY A 285 -16.17 23.88 0.56
C GLY A 285 -16.54 22.67 1.41
N TYR A 286 -15.61 22.13 2.18
CA TYR A 286 -15.94 21.10 3.18
C TYR A 286 -16.87 21.67 4.27
N PRO A 287 -17.81 20.85 4.77
CA PRO A 287 -18.68 21.29 5.86
C PRO A 287 -17.86 21.45 7.16
N GLU A 288 -18.27 22.41 8.02
CA GLU A 288 -17.79 22.43 9.39
C GLU A 288 -18.33 21.17 10.11
N MET A 289 -17.46 20.47 10.79
CA MET A 289 -17.78 19.22 11.50
C MET A 289 -17.74 19.45 13.02
N ASP A 290 -18.55 18.70 13.76
CA ASP A 290 -18.47 18.69 15.23
C ASP A 290 -17.20 17.97 15.72
N GLN A 291 -16.69 17.03 14.93
CA GLN A 291 -15.52 16.23 15.23
C GLN A 291 -14.60 16.11 14.00
N TYR A 292 -13.31 16.05 14.28
CA TYR A 292 -12.24 15.89 13.30
C TYR A 292 -11.32 14.74 13.74
N MET A 293 -10.84 13.95 12.79
CA MET A 293 -9.77 12.99 13.04
C MET A 293 -8.43 13.63 12.69
N VAL A 294 -7.47 13.53 13.60
CA VAL A 294 -6.10 14.01 13.38
C VAL A 294 -5.15 12.85 13.53
N GLY A 295 -4.43 12.51 12.45
CA GLY A 295 -3.53 11.36 12.46
C GLY A 295 -2.43 11.51 13.51
N GLU A 296 -1.69 12.60 13.48
CA GLU A 296 -0.57 12.84 14.40
C GLU A 296 -0.67 14.26 15.03
N PRO A 297 -1.36 14.42 16.17
CA PRO A 297 -1.56 15.72 16.80
C PRO A 297 -0.28 16.47 17.15
N GLU A 298 0.78 15.77 17.57
CA GLU A 298 2.07 16.38 17.91
C GLU A 298 2.76 17.02 16.70
N TYR A 299 2.56 16.46 15.50
CA TYR A 299 3.02 17.08 14.26
C TYR A 299 2.33 18.43 14.02
N ILE A 300 1.00 18.49 14.12
CA ILE A 300 0.24 19.73 13.89
C ILE A 300 0.64 20.79 14.93
N LYS A 301 0.84 20.38 16.17
CA LYS A 301 1.35 21.26 17.21
C LYS A 301 2.75 21.79 16.89
N LYS A 302 3.66 20.91 16.42
CA LYS A 302 5.01 21.30 16.02
C LYS A 302 4.98 22.22 14.80
N LEU A 303 4.12 21.94 13.82
CA LEU A 303 3.92 22.80 12.66
C LEU A 303 3.44 24.20 13.08
N ASN A 304 2.49 24.30 14.04
CA ASN A 304 2.03 25.59 14.56
C ASN A 304 3.17 26.38 15.26
N GLU A 305 4.05 25.69 16.01
CA GLU A 305 5.23 26.35 16.61
C GLU A 305 6.17 26.94 15.55
N LEU A 306 6.30 26.27 14.41
CA LEU A 306 7.18 26.67 13.30
C LEU A 306 6.50 27.65 12.32
N TRP A 307 5.19 27.84 12.38
CA TRP A 307 4.42 28.69 11.47
C TRP A 307 4.58 30.17 11.83
N THR A 308 5.78 30.72 11.56
CA THR A 308 6.20 32.06 11.95
C THR A 308 6.97 32.76 10.83
N ASP A 309 7.08 34.10 10.89
CA ASP A 309 7.89 34.91 9.95
C ASP A 309 9.37 34.52 9.97
N GLU A 310 9.89 34.05 11.12
CA GLU A 310 11.27 33.60 11.26
C GLU A 310 11.58 32.40 10.36
N ASN A 311 10.63 31.49 10.21
CA ASN A 311 10.76 30.29 9.41
C ASN A 311 10.18 30.42 7.97
N LEU A 312 9.68 31.62 7.60
CA LEU A 312 8.98 31.82 6.33
C LEU A 312 9.81 31.36 5.11
N THR A 313 11.11 31.63 5.10
CA THR A 313 11.99 31.20 4.01
C THR A 313 12.04 29.69 3.89
N LEU A 314 12.19 28.98 5.01
CA LEU A 314 12.23 27.51 5.04
C LEU A 314 10.90 26.92 4.58
N ILE A 315 9.78 27.49 5.03
CA ILE A 315 8.42 27.07 4.64
C ILE A 315 8.23 27.25 3.13
N LYS A 316 8.57 28.42 2.57
CA LYS A 316 8.46 28.69 1.14
C LYS A 316 9.30 27.72 0.32
N ASP A 317 10.55 27.51 0.70
CA ASP A 317 11.46 26.62 -0.01
C ASP A 317 11.00 25.17 0.08
N CYS A 318 10.45 24.72 1.21
CA CYS A 318 9.82 23.41 1.35
C CYS A 318 8.63 23.24 0.39
N PHE A 319 7.71 24.22 0.32
CA PHE A 319 6.61 24.21 -0.65
C PHE A 319 7.13 24.10 -2.08
N ILE A 320 8.09 24.93 -2.48
CA ILE A 320 8.67 24.94 -3.81
C ILE A 320 9.30 23.58 -4.15
N VAL A 321 10.08 23.00 -3.22
CA VAL A 321 10.74 21.69 -3.41
C VAL A 321 9.70 20.59 -3.59
N HIS A 322 8.64 20.54 -2.76
CA HIS A 322 7.54 19.60 -2.96
C HIS A 322 6.82 19.81 -4.28
N GLY A 323 6.73 21.04 -4.77
CA GLY A 323 6.20 21.34 -6.11
C GLY A 323 7.01 20.66 -7.21
N MET A 324 8.33 20.52 -7.07
CA MET A 324 9.16 19.84 -8.07
C MET A 324 8.76 18.38 -8.24
N THR A 325 8.60 17.65 -7.17
CA THR A 325 8.20 16.24 -7.21
C THR A 325 6.74 16.05 -7.66
N SER A 326 5.84 16.91 -7.19
CA SER A 326 4.39 16.80 -7.47
C SER A 326 4.00 17.12 -8.91
N TYR A 327 4.74 18.02 -9.58
CA TYR A 327 4.35 18.51 -10.89
C TYR A 327 5.23 18.03 -12.04
N ALA A 328 6.41 17.43 -11.81
CA ALA A 328 7.34 17.02 -12.87
C ALA A 328 6.69 16.13 -13.94
N SER A 329 5.80 15.20 -13.53
CA SER A 329 5.10 14.31 -14.45
C SER A 329 4.13 15.01 -15.40
N ARG A 330 3.72 16.24 -15.08
CA ARG A 330 2.75 17.05 -15.86
C ARG A 330 3.41 17.95 -16.91
N LEU A 331 4.74 18.10 -16.84
CA LEU A 331 5.54 19.05 -17.61
C LEU A 331 6.12 18.42 -18.87
N ASP A 332 7.14 19.07 -19.43
CA ASP A 332 7.83 18.64 -20.64
C ASP A 332 8.62 17.33 -20.46
N ARG A 333 9.15 16.84 -21.56
CA ARG A 333 9.87 15.58 -21.64
C ARG A 333 11.04 15.50 -20.67
N GLU A 334 11.80 16.57 -20.56
CA GLU A 334 13.02 16.59 -19.75
C GLU A 334 12.70 16.47 -18.24
N CYS A 335 11.70 17.23 -17.76
CA CYS A 335 11.24 17.12 -16.36
C CYS A 335 10.69 15.72 -16.04
N TYR A 336 9.94 15.16 -16.97
CA TYR A 336 9.39 13.82 -16.84
C TYR A 336 10.50 12.75 -16.77
N ASP A 337 11.49 12.84 -17.66
CA ASP A 337 12.61 11.89 -17.68
C ASP A 337 13.47 11.99 -16.41
N TRP A 338 13.69 13.19 -15.87
CA TRP A 338 14.39 13.35 -14.60
C TRP A 338 13.66 12.71 -13.42
N LEU A 339 12.31 12.79 -13.39
CA LEU A 339 11.52 12.11 -12.38
C LEU A 339 11.67 10.58 -12.51
N GLN A 340 11.69 10.06 -13.73
CA GLN A 340 11.91 8.62 -13.97
C GLN A 340 13.34 8.19 -13.60
N GLU A 341 14.33 9.04 -13.86
CA GLU A 341 15.72 8.81 -13.42
C GLU A 341 15.80 8.72 -11.89
N LEU A 342 15.12 9.61 -11.18
CA LEU A 342 15.02 9.58 -9.71
C LEU A 342 14.43 8.25 -9.23
N GLN A 343 13.28 7.86 -9.75
CA GLN A 343 12.60 6.61 -9.35
C GLN A 343 13.45 5.37 -9.64
N SER A 344 14.06 5.32 -10.82
CA SER A 344 14.96 4.23 -11.21
C SER A 344 16.20 4.14 -10.34
N THR A 345 16.75 5.28 -9.93
CA THR A 345 17.92 5.33 -9.03
C THR A 345 17.58 4.76 -7.66
N ILE A 346 16.45 5.17 -7.08
CA ILE A 346 16.03 4.71 -5.75
C ILE A 346 15.68 3.22 -5.75
N SER A 347 15.03 2.72 -6.82
CA SER A 347 14.66 1.30 -6.94
C SER A 347 15.78 0.39 -7.45
N GLY A 348 16.92 0.97 -7.89
CA GLY A 348 18.02 0.21 -8.51
C GLY A 348 17.66 -0.38 -9.88
N SER A 349 16.60 0.13 -10.55
CA SER A 349 16.20 -0.36 -11.86
C SER A 349 17.31 -0.11 -12.89
N SER A 350 17.79 -1.16 -13.54
CA SER A 350 18.80 -1.07 -14.59
C SER A 350 18.16 -1.13 -15.98
N GLY A 351 18.86 -0.55 -16.99
CA GLY A 351 18.47 -0.70 -18.38
C GLY A 351 17.41 0.28 -18.90
N GLY A 352 17.06 1.33 -18.14
CA GLY A 352 16.15 2.39 -18.60
C GLY A 352 14.88 2.51 -17.77
N THR A 353 13.83 3.03 -18.38
CA THR A 353 12.52 3.24 -17.77
C THR A 353 11.46 2.45 -18.53
N LEU A 354 10.31 2.22 -17.93
CA LEU A 354 9.15 1.66 -18.63
C LEU A 354 8.82 2.50 -19.88
N PRO A 355 8.33 1.88 -20.97
CA PRO A 355 7.88 2.61 -22.16
C PRO A 355 6.84 3.69 -21.80
N ASP A 356 6.88 4.82 -22.53
CA ASP A 356 5.94 5.93 -22.33
C ASP A 356 4.48 5.47 -22.35
N GLU A 357 4.13 4.57 -23.27
CA GLU A 357 2.78 4.03 -23.41
C GLU A 357 2.28 3.38 -22.10
N MET A 358 3.12 2.62 -21.41
CA MET A 358 2.79 1.97 -20.14
C MET A 358 2.67 3.00 -19.02
N ARG A 359 3.64 3.91 -18.91
CA ARG A 359 3.63 4.96 -17.89
C ARG A 359 2.44 5.90 -18.04
N CYS A 360 2.12 6.30 -19.27
CA CYS A 360 0.93 7.12 -19.56
C CYS A 360 -0.36 6.37 -19.24
N SER A 361 -0.45 5.08 -19.57
CA SER A 361 -1.58 4.23 -19.22
C SER A 361 -1.77 4.13 -17.71
N SER A 362 -0.70 3.93 -16.94
CA SER A 362 -0.73 3.93 -15.46
C SER A 362 -1.22 5.27 -14.90
N THR A 363 -0.76 6.39 -15.48
CA THR A 363 -1.19 7.73 -15.09
C THR A 363 -2.70 7.94 -15.33
N VAL A 364 -3.22 7.50 -16.49
CA VAL A 364 -4.66 7.56 -16.76
C VAL A 364 -5.44 6.74 -15.73
N SER A 365 -4.97 5.54 -15.40
CA SER A 365 -5.59 4.67 -14.39
C SER A 365 -5.62 5.31 -13.00
N SER A 366 -4.59 6.06 -12.63
CA SER A 366 -4.53 6.77 -11.35
C SER A 366 -5.49 7.95 -11.26
N LEU A 367 -5.66 8.69 -12.38
CA LEU A 367 -6.45 9.91 -12.43
C LEU A 367 -7.94 9.66 -12.75
N LEU A 368 -8.23 8.70 -13.62
CA LEU A 368 -9.56 8.34 -14.07
C LEU A 368 -9.87 6.88 -13.70
N LYS A 369 -9.78 6.59 -12.41
CA LYS A 369 -9.85 5.24 -11.83
C LYS A 369 -11.02 4.44 -12.36
N TRP A 370 -12.24 4.93 -12.18
CA TRP A 370 -13.45 4.20 -12.51
C TRP A 370 -13.78 4.13 -14.01
N PRO A 371 -13.58 5.20 -14.81
CA PRO A 371 -13.64 5.12 -16.26
C PRO A 371 -12.73 4.01 -16.85
N VAL A 372 -11.47 3.94 -16.38
CA VAL A 372 -10.52 2.91 -16.83
C VAL A 372 -10.92 1.53 -16.33
N ALA A 373 -11.34 1.42 -15.08
CA ALA A 373 -11.78 0.16 -14.48
C ALA A 373 -12.98 -0.45 -15.23
N GLN A 374 -13.94 0.36 -15.64
CA GLN A 374 -15.08 -0.09 -16.45
C GLN A 374 -14.61 -0.59 -17.82
N LEU A 375 -13.83 0.22 -18.55
CA LEU A 375 -13.28 -0.16 -19.85
C LEU A 375 -12.48 -1.46 -19.79
N TYR A 376 -11.63 -1.61 -18.78
CA TYR A 376 -10.84 -2.81 -18.55
C TYR A 376 -11.73 -4.02 -18.31
N SER A 377 -12.71 -3.88 -17.44
CA SER A 377 -13.63 -4.98 -17.08
C SER A 377 -14.45 -5.45 -18.26
N GLU A 378 -15.03 -4.53 -19.03
CA GLU A 378 -15.84 -4.84 -20.22
C GLU A 378 -14.99 -5.48 -21.33
N THR A 379 -13.69 -5.19 -21.39
CA THR A 379 -12.79 -5.71 -22.43
C THR A 379 -12.21 -7.07 -22.07
N PHE A 380 -11.82 -7.30 -20.81
CA PHE A 380 -10.95 -8.43 -20.44
C PHE A 380 -11.56 -9.41 -19.45
N LEU A 381 -12.59 -9.04 -18.69
CA LEU A 381 -13.11 -9.86 -17.61
C LEU A 381 -14.40 -10.58 -18.03
N LYS A 382 -14.62 -11.80 -17.51
CA LYS A 382 -15.76 -12.64 -17.87
C LYS A 382 -16.64 -12.93 -16.65
N GLN A 383 -17.93 -12.97 -16.87
CA GLN A 383 -18.91 -13.33 -15.84
C GLN A 383 -18.69 -14.76 -15.31
N GLU A 384 -18.31 -15.70 -16.16
CA GLU A 384 -18.06 -17.09 -15.78
C GLU A 384 -16.90 -17.20 -14.77
N ASP A 385 -15.82 -16.41 -14.96
CA ASP A 385 -14.70 -16.36 -14.02
C ASP A 385 -15.13 -15.73 -12.69
N LYS A 386 -15.93 -14.64 -12.74
CA LYS A 386 -16.53 -14.03 -11.55
C LYS A 386 -17.35 -15.02 -10.74
N ASP A 387 -18.21 -15.79 -11.39
CA ASP A 387 -19.07 -16.77 -10.73
C ASP A 387 -18.25 -17.91 -10.08
N ARG A 388 -17.21 -18.40 -10.77
CA ARG A 388 -16.34 -19.46 -10.25
C ARG A 388 -15.55 -18.99 -9.04
N ILE A 389 -14.96 -17.80 -9.10
CA ILE A 389 -14.20 -17.21 -7.98
C ILE A 389 -15.13 -16.90 -6.81
N ALA A 390 -16.32 -16.38 -7.08
CA ALA A 390 -17.33 -16.17 -6.04
C ALA A 390 -17.72 -17.45 -5.31
N GLY A 391 -17.76 -18.59 -6.04
CA GLY A 391 -17.95 -19.91 -5.45
C GLY A 391 -16.79 -20.31 -4.54
N MET A 392 -15.54 -20.11 -4.97
CA MET A 392 -14.34 -20.38 -4.16
C MET A 392 -14.30 -19.51 -2.87
N VAL A 393 -14.70 -18.25 -2.98
CA VAL A 393 -14.82 -17.36 -1.80
C VAL A 393 -15.75 -17.98 -0.75
N GLU A 394 -16.87 -18.56 -1.15
CA GLU A 394 -17.80 -19.20 -0.20
C GLU A 394 -17.26 -20.53 0.35
N GLU A 395 -16.50 -21.31 -0.41
CA GLU A 395 -15.82 -22.52 0.10
C GLU A 395 -14.78 -22.15 1.18
N ILE A 396 -13.99 -21.12 0.91
CA ILE A 396 -13.00 -20.59 1.87
C ILE A 396 -13.68 -20.03 3.14
N ARG A 397 -14.76 -19.27 2.98
CA ARG A 397 -15.58 -18.80 4.11
C ARG A 397 -16.06 -19.97 4.98
N ALA A 398 -16.58 -21.03 4.36
CA ALA A 398 -17.06 -22.22 5.07
C ALA A 398 -15.92 -22.94 5.80
N ALA A 399 -14.73 -23.03 5.20
CA ALA A 399 -13.56 -23.62 5.84
C ALA A 399 -13.09 -22.78 7.05
N TYR A 400 -13.08 -21.43 6.94
CA TYR A 400 -12.81 -20.53 8.06
C TYR A 400 -13.82 -20.67 9.19
N HIS A 401 -15.09 -20.83 8.88
CA HIS A 401 -16.12 -21.11 9.88
C HIS A 401 -15.78 -22.37 10.69
N GLY A 402 -15.28 -23.42 10.02
CA GLY A 402 -14.77 -24.64 10.66
C GLY A 402 -13.59 -24.34 11.59
N ILE A 403 -12.57 -23.61 11.12
CA ILE A 403 -11.38 -23.25 11.90
C ILE A 403 -11.77 -22.47 13.15
N LEU A 404 -12.60 -21.43 13.03
CA LEU A 404 -13.06 -20.64 14.19
C LEU A 404 -13.86 -21.45 15.21
N ASN A 405 -14.65 -22.44 14.74
CA ASN A 405 -15.36 -23.34 15.66
C ASN A 405 -14.44 -24.28 16.43
N GLU A 406 -13.33 -24.68 15.83
CA GLU A 406 -12.35 -25.60 16.40
C GLU A 406 -11.28 -24.88 17.25
N ALA A 407 -11.14 -23.56 17.15
CA ALA A 407 -10.21 -22.77 17.96
C ALA A 407 -10.57 -22.87 19.45
N ASP A 408 -9.93 -23.79 20.16
CA ASP A 408 -10.25 -24.17 21.54
C ASP A 408 -9.89 -23.09 22.58
N TRP A 409 -8.99 -22.18 22.22
CA TRP A 409 -8.59 -21.04 23.02
C TRP A 409 -9.63 -19.90 23.04
N LEU A 410 -10.58 -19.87 22.10
CA LEU A 410 -11.66 -18.87 22.09
C LEU A 410 -12.77 -19.23 23.07
N THR A 411 -13.19 -18.26 23.87
CA THR A 411 -14.45 -18.35 24.62
C THR A 411 -15.64 -18.46 23.65
N LYS A 412 -16.77 -18.96 24.17
CA LYS A 412 -18.00 -19.05 23.34
C LYS A 412 -18.49 -17.68 22.87
N GLU A 413 -18.27 -16.62 23.68
CA GLU A 413 -18.71 -15.26 23.35
C GLU A 413 -17.90 -14.71 22.18
N THR A 414 -16.58 -14.72 22.25
CA THR A 414 -15.71 -14.22 21.18
C THR A 414 -15.85 -15.04 19.90
N ARG A 415 -15.94 -16.38 20.04
CA ARG A 415 -16.19 -17.27 18.89
C ARG A 415 -17.47 -16.90 18.13
N ALA A 416 -18.58 -16.66 18.86
CA ALA A 416 -19.83 -16.26 18.21
C ALA A 416 -19.68 -14.94 17.45
N LYS A 417 -19.03 -13.93 18.04
CA LYS A 417 -18.76 -12.64 17.38
C LYS A 417 -17.80 -12.77 16.19
N ALA A 418 -16.78 -13.63 16.29
CA ALA A 418 -15.88 -13.92 15.17
C ALA A 418 -16.62 -14.54 13.99
N ILE A 419 -17.53 -15.49 14.25
CA ILE A 419 -18.38 -16.07 13.23
C ILE A 419 -19.34 -15.04 12.63
N GLU A 420 -19.99 -14.20 13.45
CA GLU A 420 -20.82 -13.10 12.95
C GLU A 420 -20.02 -12.15 12.04
N LYS A 421 -18.77 -11.85 12.40
CA LYS A 421 -17.89 -11.01 11.59
C LYS A 421 -17.54 -11.69 10.28
N LEU A 422 -17.15 -12.98 10.30
CA LEU A 422 -16.84 -13.77 9.10
C LEU A 422 -18.02 -13.81 8.12
N GLU A 423 -19.23 -14.04 8.64
CA GLU A 423 -20.46 -14.11 7.83
C GLU A 423 -20.82 -12.73 7.22
N ALA A 424 -20.50 -11.65 7.93
CA ALA A 424 -20.74 -10.28 7.49
C ALA A 424 -19.71 -9.76 6.48
N ILE A 425 -18.58 -10.45 6.27
CA ILE A 425 -17.56 -10.02 5.29
C ILE A 425 -18.20 -9.92 3.90
N GLN A 426 -18.14 -8.73 3.32
CA GLN A 426 -18.61 -8.48 1.96
C GLN A 426 -17.62 -9.10 0.96
N LYS A 427 -18.15 -9.78 -0.07
CA LYS A 427 -17.35 -10.33 -1.16
C LYS A 427 -17.45 -9.45 -2.38
N ASN A 428 -16.33 -8.93 -2.82
CA ASN A 428 -16.23 -8.09 -4.00
C ASN A 428 -15.29 -8.78 -5.00
N VAL A 429 -15.85 -9.30 -6.08
CA VAL A 429 -15.14 -10.19 -7.01
C VAL A 429 -15.09 -9.58 -8.39
N LEU A 430 -13.90 -9.45 -8.93
CA LEU A 430 -13.49 -8.95 -10.23
C LEU A 430 -13.91 -7.52 -10.56
N TYR A 431 -15.18 -7.18 -10.48
CA TYR A 431 -15.75 -5.86 -10.81
C TYR A 431 -17.12 -5.66 -10.16
N PRO A 432 -17.56 -4.38 -9.94
CA PRO A 432 -18.88 -4.08 -9.40
C PRO A 432 -20.03 -4.60 -10.27
N ASP A 433 -21.19 -4.88 -9.67
CA ASP A 433 -22.37 -5.33 -10.40
C ASP A 433 -23.07 -4.22 -11.20
N SER A 434 -22.81 -2.93 -10.87
CA SER A 434 -23.31 -1.76 -11.58
C SER A 434 -22.22 -0.68 -11.63
N TRP A 435 -22.17 0.06 -12.72
CA TRP A 435 -21.25 1.18 -12.94
C TRP A 435 -21.89 2.55 -12.70
N ASP A 436 -23.20 2.61 -12.46
CA ASP A 436 -23.96 3.88 -12.35
C ASP A 436 -23.42 4.82 -11.27
N ALA A 437 -22.80 4.26 -10.22
CA ALA A 437 -22.28 5.02 -9.09
C ALA A 437 -20.88 5.62 -9.31
N TYR A 438 -20.25 5.31 -10.46
CA TYR A 438 -18.83 5.58 -10.73
C TYR A 438 -18.60 6.46 -11.96
N SER A 439 -19.69 6.96 -12.60
CA SER A 439 -19.60 7.82 -13.78
C SER A 439 -19.03 9.19 -13.45
N CYS A 440 -18.24 9.74 -14.37
CA CYS A 440 -17.63 11.06 -14.30
C CYS A 440 -18.38 12.07 -15.20
N GLU A 441 -19.70 12.01 -15.29
CA GLU A 441 -20.52 12.80 -16.23
C GLU A 441 -20.26 14.33 -16.18
N ASP A 442 -19.91 14.86 -15.01
CA ASP A 442 -19.63 16.27 -14.80
C ASP A 442 -18.18 16.67 -15.13
N LEU A 443 -17.27 15.69 -15.36
CA LEU A 443 -15.89 15.95 -15.71
C LEU A 443 -15.76 16.19 -17.21
N ASN A 444 -15.23 17.35 -17.62
CA ASN A 444 -15.04 17.68 -19.02
C ASN A 444 -13.74 18.45 -19.24
N TYR A 445 -12.91 17.98 -20.16
CA TYR A 445 -11.71 18.68 -20.66
C TYR A 445 -11.50 18.37 -22.14
N ALA A 446 -10.84 19.29 -22.83
CA ALA A 446 -10.56 19.16 -24.27
C ALA A 446 -9.47 18.12 -24.52
N GLY A 447 -9.69 17.25 -25.50
CA GLY A 447 -8.65 16.32 -26.00
C GLY A 447 -7.63 17.01 -26.92
N PRO A 448 -6.60 16.26 -27.38
CA PRO A 448 -5.56 16.83 -28.26
C PRO A 448 -6.13 17.38 -29.57
N GLN A 449 -7.14 16.72 -30.14
CA GLN A 449 -7.78 17.13 -31.40
C GLN A 449 -8.61 18.41 -31.27
N GLU A 450 -8.99 18.76 -30.05
CA GLU A 450 -9.74 19.97 -29.69
C GLU A 450 -8.81 21.09 -29.24
N GLY A 451 -7.48 20.85 -29.26
CA GLY A 451 -6.47 21.80 -28.82
C GLY A 451 -6.27 21.87 -27.31
N GLY A 452 -6.73 20.85 -26.57
CA GLY A 452 -6.47 20.72 -25.14
C GLY A 452 -4.98 20.50 -24.85
N THR A 453 -4.55 20.91 -23.65
CA THR A 453 -3.21 20.63 -23.12
C THR A 453 -3.27 19.68 -21.94
N LEU A 454 -2.19 18.96 -21.68
CA LEU A 454 -2.11 18.08 -20.50
C LEU A 454 -2.29 18.89 -19.19
N TRP A 455 -1.66 20.07 -19.11
CA TRP A 455 -1.77 20.93 -17.94
C TRP A 455 -3.20 21.33 -17.64
N ASP A 456 -3.95 21.80 -18.65
CA ASP A 456 -5.36 22.18 -18.48
C ASP A 456 -6.21 21.00 -18.06
N ALA A 457 -5.97 19.81 -18.61
CA ALA A 457 -6.68 18.60 -18.21
C ALA A 457 -6.46 18.26 -16.73
N TYR A 458 -5.22 18.33 -16.25
CA TYR A 458 -4.90 18.13 -14.83
C TYR A 458 -5.62 19.15 -13.93
N MET A 459 -5.61 20.42 -14.30
CA MET A 459 -6.31 21.47 -13.52
C MET A 459 -7.79 21.17 -13.35
N VAL A 460 -8.43 20.65 -14.40
CA VAL A 460 -9.85 20.27 -14.37
C VAL A 460 -10.07 19.01 -13.54
N ILE A 461 -9.21 18.00 -13.71
CA ILE A 461 -9.30 16.73 -12.96
C ILE A 461 -9.06 16.98 -11.46
N ASP A 462 -8.05 17.75 -11.08
CA ASP A 462 -7.75 18.08 -9.68
C ASP A 462 -8.96 18.82 -9.04
N ARG A 463 -9.52 19.81 -9.73
CA ARG A 463 -10.74 20.52 -9.27
C ARG A 463 -11.92 19.57 -9.10
N TYR A 464 -12.15 18.70 -10.07
CA TYR A 464 -13.23 17.71 -10.02
C TYR A 464 -13.07 16.76 -8.82
N GLY A 465 -11.85 16.25 -8.58
CA GLY A 465 -11.56 15.39 -7.45
C GLY A 465 -11.87 16.06 -6.10
N VAL A 466 -11.53 17.33 -5.94
CA VAL A 466 -11.88 18.12 -4.74
C VAL A 466 -13.39 18.25 -4.60
N GLN A 467 -14.12 18.54 -5.68
CA GLN A 467 -15.58 18.68 -5.65
C GLN A 467 -16.29 17.39 -5.28
N GLU A 468 -15.84 16.24 -5.83
CA GLU A 468 -16.38 14.92 -5.47
C GLU A 468 -16.07 14.57 -4.01
N SER A 469 -14.86 14.86 -3.52
CA SER A 469 -14.54 14.64 -2.10
C SER A 469 -15.43 15.47 -1.16
N VAL A 470 -15.69 16.74 -1.49
CA VAL A 470 -16.61 17.61 -0.75
C VAL A 470 -18.06 17.10 -0.81
N LYS A 471 -18.49 16.56 -1.95
CA LYS A 471 -19.82 15.97 -2.13
C LYS A 471 -19.97 14.71 -1.27
N HIS A 472 -19.03 13.80 -1.32
CA HIS A 472 -19.04 12.56 -0.53
C HIS A 472 -19.09 12.83 0.98
N MET A 473 -18.44 13.90 1.46
CA MET A 473 -18.53 14.29 2.88
C MET A 473 -19.96 14.67 3.34
N LYS A 474 -20.85 14.99 2.42
CA LYS A 474 -22.22 15.42 2.69
C LYS A 474 -23.25 14.31 2.51
N GLU A 475 -22.82 13.18 1.98
CA GLU A 475 -23.67 12.03 1.68
C GLU A 475 -23.48 10.93 2.73
N PRO A 476 -24.53 10.13 3.04
CA PRO A 476 -24.36 8.91 3.82
C PRO A 476 -23.40 7.95 3.09
N LEU A 477 -22.52 7.27 3.84
CA LEU A 477 -21.65 6.27 3.26
C LEU A 477 -22.47 5.07 2.77
N ASP A 478 -22.23 4.67 1.53
CA ASP A 478 -22.82 3.48 0.92
C ASP A 478 -21.78 2.37 0.86
N HIS A 479 -21.82 1.43 1.80
CA HIS A 479 -20.91 0.30 1.87
C HIS A 479 -21.05 -0.72 0.72
N THR A 480 -22.07 -0.58 -0.15
CA THR A 480 -22.20 -1.43 -1.34
C THR A 480 -21.36 -0.92 -2.51
N LYS A 481 -20.90 0.33 -2.43
CA LYS A 481 -19.94 0.89 -3.40
C LYS A 481 -18.53 0.41 -3.07
N TRP A 482 -17.81 0.04 -4.11
CA TRP A 482 -16.39 -0.26 -3.98
C TRP A 482 -15.61 1.04 -3.74
N PRO A 483 -14.68 1.05 -2.79
CA PRO A 483 -13.83 2.21 -2.54
C PRO A 483 -12.83 2.44 -3.68
N ASP A 484 -12.33 3.66 -3.80
CA ASP A 484 -11.41 4.08 -4.89
C ASP A 484 -10.10 3.28 -4.99
N GLN A 485 -9.73 2.56 -3.95
CA GLN A 485 -8.58 1.65 -3.96
C GLN A 485 -8.89 0.32 -4.63
N ALA A 486 -10.17 -0.02 -4.81
CA ALA A 486 -10.63 -1.33 -5.29
C ALA A 486 -10.96 -1.32 -6.79
N THR A 487 -10.12 -0.72 -7.63
CA THR A 487 -10.40 -0.69 -9.07
C THR A 487 -10.01 -2.00 -9.76
N PRO A 488 -10.89 -2.58 -10.58
CA PRO A 488 -10.69 -3.87 -11.26
C PRO A 488 -9.40 -4.03 -12.07
N ASN A 489 -8.85 -2.95 -12.60
CA ASN A 489 -7.61 -2.93 -13.38
C ASN A 489 -6.32 -2.89 -12.53
N THR A 490 -6.43 -2.93 -11.22
CA THR A 490 -5.30 -3.04 -10.30
C THR A 490 -4.96 -4.52 -10.04
N HIS A 491 -3.68 -4.88 -10.16
CA HIS A 491 -3.20 -6.22 -9.81
C HIS A 491 -3.06 -6.35 -8.29
N ASN A 492 -4.16 -6.62 -7.60
CA ASN A 492 -4.19 -6.79 -6.14
C ASN A 492 -5.40 -7.59 -5.67
N CYS A 493 -5.28 -8.15 -4.46
CA CYS A 493 -6.37 -8.58 -3.59
C CYS A 493 -6.14 -7.95 -2.22
N PHE A 494 -7.19 -7.59 -1.50
CA PHE A 494 -7.06 -7.04 -0.16
C PHE A 494 -8.35 -7.13 0.65
N TYR A 495 -8.20 -7.09 1.98
CA TYR A 495 -9.28 -6.88 2.93
C TYR A 495 -9.29 -5.44 3.43
N MET A 496 -10.46 -4.84 3.54
CA MET A 496 -10.62 -3.49 4.06
C MET A 496 -11.41 -3.51 5.37
N PRO A 497 -10.77 -3.25 6.53
CA PRO A 497 -11.38 -3.43 7.85
C PRO A 497 -12.61 -2.55 8.10
N ASN A 498 -12.56 -1.29 7.71
CA ASN A 498 -13.66 -0.32 7.88
C ASN A 498 -14.87 -0.54 6.95
N TYR A 499 -14.74 -1.44 5.97
CA TYR A 499 -15.83 -1.94 5.12
C TYR A 499 -16.22 -3.38 5.49
N ASN A 500 -15.43 -4.06 6.29
CA ASN A 500 -15.51 -5.50 6.51
C ASN A 500 -15.69 -6.25 5.19
N GLY A 501 -14.83 -5.98 4.22
CA GLY A 501 -14.96 -6.49 2.85
C GLY A 501 -13.65 -6.99 2.28
N ILE A 502 -13.70 -8.10 1.52
CA ILE A 502 -12.59 -8.57 0.68
C ILE A 502 -12.82 -8.13 -0.76
N TYR A 503 -11.72 -7.82 -1.44
CA TYR A 503 -11.71 -7.36 -2.82
C TYR A 503 -10.73 -8.22 -3.63
N ILE A 504 -11.26 -9.03 -4.55
CA ILE A 504 -10.49 -9.85 -5.49
C ILE A 504 -10.57 -9.13 -6.83
N LEU A 505 -9.55 -8.36 -7.17
CA LEU A 505 -9.60 -7.45 -8.32
C LEU A 505 -9.35 -8.18 -9.65
N GLY A 506 -9.96 -7.69 -10.71
CA GLY A 506 -9.95 -8.35 -12.02
C GLY A 506 -8.55 -8.58 -12.59
N ALA A 507 -7.67 -7.58 -12.52
CA ALA A 507 -6.31 -7.69 -13.04
C ALA A 507 -5.46 -8.73 -12.29
N TYR A 508 -5.76 -9.02 -11.02
CA TYR A 508 -5.09 -10.08 -10.27
C TYR A 508 -5.32 -11.46 -10.86
N THR A 509 -6.52 -11.69 -11.41
CA THR A 509 -6.89 -12.99 -11.98
C THR A 509 -6.54 -13.13 -13.46
N ARG A 510 -6.27 -12.03 -14.15
CA ARG A 510 -6.02 -12.00 -15.59
C ARG A 510 -4.85 -12.90 -16.05
N PRO A 511 -3.70 -12.95 -15.33
CA PRO A 511 -2.57 -13.81 -15.69
C PRO A 511 -2.87 -15.32 -15.55
N LEU A 512 -3.89 -15.69 -14.81
CA LEU A 512 -4.32 -17.10 -14.67
C LEU A 512 -4.88 -17.66 -15.99
N GLY A 513 -5.19 -16.80 -16.96
CA GLY A 513 -5.69 -17.18 -18.27
C GLY A 513 -7.12 -17.73 -18.21
N ASP A 514 -7.34 -18.91 -18.79
CA ASP A 514 -8.63 -19.60 -18.71
C ASP A 514 -8.76 -20.32 -17.36
N ILE A 515 -9.37 -19.64 -16.40
CA ILE A 515 -9.59 -20.17 -15.04
C ILE A 515 -10.32 -21.52 -15.08
N SER A 516 -11.18 -21.76 -16.07
CA SER A 516 -11.91 -23.03 -16.21
C SER A 516 -11.03 -24.22 -16.56
N ALA A 517 -9.86 -23.98 -17.13
CA ALA A 517 -8.90 -25.00 -17.54
C ALA A 517 -7.90 -25.37 -16.44
N LEU A 518 -7.76 -24.55 -15.37
CA LEU A 518 -6.87 -24.83 -14.27
C LEU A 518 -7.37 -26.02 -13.43
N SER A 519 -6.44 -26.86 -12.98
CA SER A 519 -6.73 -27.86 -11.95
C SER A 519 -7.12 -27.19 -10.63
N ASP A 520 -7.73 -27.94 -9.73
CA ASP A 520 -8.04 -27.43 -8.40
C ASP A 520 -6.74 -27.04 -7.66
N GLU A 521 -5.70 -27.87 -7.78
CA GLU A 521 -4.40 -27.63 -7.15
C GLU A 521 -3.79 -26.28 -7.59
N GLU A 522 -3.73 -26.03 -8.91
CA GLU A 522 -3.23 -24.77 -9.46
C GLU A 522 -4.07 -23.57 -9.03
N LEU A 523 -5.40 -23.70 -9.09
CA LEU A 523 -6.31 -22.61 -8.75
C LEU A 523 -6.26 -22.29 -7.25
N TYR A 524 -6.23 -23.31 -6.38
CA TYR A 524 -6.10 -23.09 -4.95
C TYR A 524 -4.70 -22.54 -4.58
N ALA A 525 -3.64 -22.99 -5.24
CA ALA A 525 -2.29 -22.49 -5.00
C ALA A 525 -2.13 -21.02 -5.37
N LYS A 526 -2.64 -20.61 -6.54
CA LYS A 526 -2.43 -19.27 -7.11
C LYS A 526 -3.46 -18.23 -6.67
N LEU A 527 -4.66 -18.66 -6.28
CA LEU A 527 -5.74 -17.76 -5.90
C LEU A 527 -6.39 -18.15 -4.56
N GLY A 528 -6.58 -19.43 -4.29
CA GLY A 528 -7.26 -19.87 -3.06
C GLY A 528 -6.52 -19.47 -1.79
N VAL A 529 -5.18 -19.64 -1.75
CA VAL A 529 -4.35 -19.23 -0.63
C VAL A 529 -4.45 -17.71 -0.43
N THR A 530 -4.42 -16.92 -1.51
CA THR A 530 -4.59 -15.46 -1.45
C THR A 530 -5.97 -15.08 -0.91
N ILE A 531 -7.05 -15.70 -1.38
CA ILE A 531 -8.40 -15.42 -0.84
C ILE A 531 -8.47 -15.78 0.65
N GLY A 532 -7.86 -16.91 1.05
CA GLY A 532 -7.75 -17.30 2.46
C GLY A 532 -6.95 -16.30 3.28
N HIS A 533 -5.85 -15.79 2.75
CA HIS A 533 -5.05 -14.72 3.33
C HIS A 533 -5.91 -13.47 3.56
N GLU A 534 -6.68 -13.01 2.57
CA GLU A 534 -7.56 -11.84 2.71
C GLU A 534 -8.66 -12.03 3.76
N PHE A 535 -9.23 -13.22 3.88
CA PHE A 535 -10.16 -13.51 4.97
C PHE A 535 -9.50 -13.40 6.35
N SER A 536 -8.23 -13.80 6.46
CA SER A 536 -7.48 -13.74 7.70
C SER A 536 -7.28 -12.31 8.20
N HIS A 537 -7.15 -11.35 7.29
CA HIS A 537 -7.03 -9.94 7.67
C HIS A 537 -8.23 -9.40 8.47
N ALA A 538 -9.39 -10.06 8.42
CA ALA A 538 -10.48 -9.73 9.36
C ALA A 538 -10.13 -10.03 10.83
N PHE A 539 -9.17 -10.92 11.07
CA PHE A 539 -8.83 -11.48 12.37
C PHE A 539 -7.35 -11.34 12.72
N ASP A 540 -6.54 -10.70 11.89
CA ASP A 540 -5.14 -10.39 12.14
C ASP A 540 -4.98 -9.29 13.20
N PRO A 541 -3.76 -8.93 13.63
CA PRO A 541 -3.54 -7.89 14.62
C PRO A 541 -4.15 -6.52 14.31
N THR A 542 -4.30 -6.18 13.03
CA THR A 542 -4.95 -4.92 12.58
C THR A 542 -6.47 -5.08 12.49
N GLY A 543 -6.94 -6.07 11.71
CA GLY A 543 -8.37 -6.25 11.45
C GLY A 543 -9.16 -6.68 12.69
N SER A 544 -8.52 -7.38 13.63
CA SER A 544 -9.13 -7.74 14.91
C SER A 544 -9.58 -6.54 15.77
N GLN A 545 -9.09 -5.35 15.48
CA GLN A 545 -9.50 -4.11 16.16
C GLN A 545 -10.86 -3.59 15.67
N PHE A 546 -11.37 -4.12 14.54
CA PHE A 546 -12.64 -3.73 13.95
C PHE A 546 -13.71 -4.80 14.15
N ASP A 547 -14.94 -4.36 14.44
CA ASP A 547 -16.09 -5.27 14.56
C ASP A 547 -16.68 -5.65 13.18
N LYS A 548 -17.76 -6.44 13.19
CA LYS A 548 -18.44 -6.91 11.97
C LYS A 548 -19.02 -5.80 11.08
N ASP A 549 -19.26 -4.63 11.66
CA ASP A 549 -19.82 -3.47 10.97
C ASP A 549 -18.72 -2.51 10.48
N GLY A 550 -17.43 -2.85 10.70
CA GLY A 550 -16.28 -2.04 10.32
C GLY A 550 -15.95 -0.90 11.29
N ASN A 551 -16.50 -0.92 12.50
CA ASN A 551 -16.16 0.05 13.54
C ASN A 551 -14.93 -0.41 14.31
N MET A 552 -14.02 0.51 14.64
CA MET A 552 -12.93 0.26 15.57
C MET A 552 -13.52 0.12 16.99
N ASN A 553 -13.84 -1.09 17.34
CA ASN A 553 -14.53 -1.45 18.57
C ASN A 553 -13.99 -2.77 19.12
N LEU A 554 -13.61 -2.77 20.40
CA LEU A 554 -13.13 -3.97 21.06
C LEU A 554 -14.29 -4.96 21.25
N TRP A 555 -14.32 -6.02 20.46
CA TRP A 555 -15.38 -7.05 20.46
C TRP A 555 -14.97 -8.35 21.14
N TRP A 556 -13.69 -8.53 21.45
CA TRP A 556 -13.11 -9.67 22.15
C TRP A 556 -13.42 -9.60 23.65
N THR A 557 -13.46 -10.76 24.32
CA THR A 557 -13.31 -10.79 25.78
C THR A 557 -11.87 -10.42 26.16
N GLU A 558 -11.64 -9.97 27.38
CA GLU A 558 -10.28 -9.66 27.86
C GLU A 558 -9.38 -10.92 27.82
N GLU A 559 -9.92 -12.08 28.18
CA GLU A 559 -9.23 -13.37 28.16
C GLU A 559 -8.78 -13.76 26.76
N ASP A 560 -9.70 -13.68 25.77
CA ASP A 560 -9.39 -14.03 24.38
C ASP A 560 -8.43 -13.04 23.73
N GLY A 561 -8.57 -11.75 24.06
CA GLY A 561 -7.65 -10.71 23.58
C GLY A 561 -6.22 -10.94 24.08
N MET A 562 -6.04 -11.36 25.33
CA MET A 562 -4.73 -11.74 25.87
C MET A 562 -4.17 -13.00 25.22
N ALA A 563 -5.00 -14.03 25.02
CA ALA A 563 -4.57 -15.26 24.34
C ALA A 563 -4.16 -15.02 22.89
N PHE A 564 -4.91 -14.19 22.17
CA PHE A 564 -4.54 -13.76 20.81
C PHE A 564 -3.20 -13.02 20.78
N TYR A 565 -3.02 -12.09 21.72
CA TYR A 565 -1.78 -11.36 21.88
C TYR A 565 -0.57 -12.30 22.13
N GLU A 566 -0.70 -13.28 23.03
CA GLU A 566 0.38 -14.24 23.29
C GLU A 566 0.76 -15.05 22.04
N LYS A 567 -0.23 -15.43 21.22
CA LYS A 567 0.01 -16.13 19.96
C LYS A 567 0.69 -15.24 18.91
N THR A 568 0.23 -14.00 18.76
CA THR A 568 0.86 -13.05 17.82
C THR A 568 2.24 -12.62 18.27
N ALA A 569 2.49 -12.48 19.58
CA ALA A 569 3.82 -12.21 20.12
C ALA A 569 4.81 -13.35 19.82
N LYS A 570 4.36 -14.61 19.80
CA LYS A 570 5.19 -15.75 19.35
C LYS A 570 5.56 -15.61 17.87
N LEU A 571 4.61 -15.18 17.01
CA LEU A 571 4.86 -14.92 15.60
C LEU A 571 5.86 -13.78 15.40
N VAL A 572 5.68 -12.68 16.11
CA VAL A 572 6.61 -11.53 16.11
C VAL A 572 8.02 -11.99 16.46
N ALA A 573 8.18 -12.69 17.58
CA ALA A 573 9.48 -13.18 18.02
C ALA A 573 10.12 -14.18 17.03
N PHE A 574 9.30 -15.01 16.37
CA PHE A 574 9.75 -15.91 15.33
C PHE A 574 10.38 -15.15 14.16
N TYR A 575 9.70 -14.12 13.65
CA TYR A 575 10.23 -13.31 12.54
C TYR A 575 11.41 -12.41 12.96
N ASP A 576 11.41 -11.86 14.18
CA ASP A 576 12.54 -11.06 14.69
C ASP A 576 13.87 -11.87 14.73
N ALA A 577 13.78 -13.19 14.86
CA ALA A 577 14.94 -14.06 14.82
C ALA A 577 15.48 -14.32 13.39
N ILE A 578 14.73 -13.97 12.35
CA ILE A 578 15.09 -14.21 10.95
C ILE A 578 15.97 -13.08 10.42
N GLN A 579 17.09 -13.45 9.81
CA GLN A 579 17.96 -12.55 9.05
C GLN A 579 17.90 -12.94 7.56
N PRO A 580 17.18 -12.17 6.71
CA PRO A 580 17.13 -12.43 5.27
C PRO A 580 18.51 -12.44 4.61
N TRP A 581 19.44 -11.62 5.13
CA TRP A 581 20.87 -11.61 4.78
C TRP A 581 21.70 -11.04 5.94
N GLU A 582 23.00 -11.18 5.87
CA GLU A 582 23.93 -10.72 6.93
C GLU A 582 23.75 -9.23 7.23
N GLY A 583 23.43 -8.92 8.47
CA GLY A 583 23.24 -7.57 8.95
C GLY A 583 21.83 -6.96 8.76
N GLN A 584 20.92 -7.68 8.10
CA GLN A 584 19.52 -7.28 7.97
C GLN A 584 18.63 -8.24 8.75
N SER A 585 17.92 -7.75 9.75
CA SER A 585 16.91 -8.53 10.49
C SER A 585 15.51 -8.18 10.01
N CYS A 586 14.61 -9.15 10.05
CA CYS A 586 13.19 -8.89 9.93
C CYS A 586 12.70 -8.06 11.13
N ASN A 587 11.61 -7.32 10.94
CA ASN A 587 10.85 -6.68 12.03
C ASN A 587 9.53 -7.43 12.19
N GLY A 588 9.50 -8.36 13.15
CA GLY A 588 8.34 -9.24 13.35
C GLY A 588 7.05 -8.48 13.64
N ASN A 589 7.11 -7.32 14.29
CA ASN A 589 5.92 -6.52 14.56
C ASN A 589 5.33 -5.93 13.28
N VAL A 590 6.18 -5.40 12.39
CA VAL A 590 5.77 -4.91 11.06
C VAL A 590 5.17 -6.05 10.21
N LEU A 591 5.79 -7.23 10.24
CA LEU A 591 5.39 -8.39 9.44
C LEU A 591 4.18 -9.15 10.01
N SER A 592 3.78 -8.90 11.26
CA SER A 592 2.87 -9.78 12.01
C SER A 592 1.50 -9.96 11.38
N GLY A 593 0.93 -8.92 10.75
CA GLY A 593 -0.35 -8.98 10.04
C GLY A 593 -0.27 -9.93 8.84
N GLU A 594 0.67 -9.68 7.96
CA GLU A 594 0.86 -10.44 6.73
C GLU A 594 1.31 -11.89 6.99
N ALA A 595 2.22 -12.08 7.94
CA ALA A 595 2.66 -13.41 8.33
C ALA A 595 1.52 -14.24 8.96
N CYS A 596 0.66 -13.61 9.75
CA CYS A 596 -0.55 -14.24 10.27
C CYS A 596 -1.48 -14.66 9.13
N ALA A 597 -1.68 -13.78 8.15
CA ALA A 597 -2.54 -14.03 7.00
C ALA A 597 -2.00 -15.14 6.08
N ASP A 598 -0.70 -15.19 5.86
CA ASP A 598 -0.06 -16.23 5.06
C ASP A 598 -0.27 -17.63 5.67
N LEU A 599 -0.03 -17.79 6.98
CA LEU A 599 -0.24 -19.04 7.68
C LEU A 599 -1.70 -19.47 7.65
N ALA A 600 -2.63 -18.54 7.86
CA ALA A 600 -4.05 -18.85 7.87
C ALA A 600 -4.59 -19.15 6.46
N GLY A 601 -4.10 -18.45 5.45
CA GLY A 601 -4.43 -18.72 4.03
C GLY A 601 -4.03 -20.12 3.61
N MET A 602 -2.82 -20.55 3.95
CA MET A 602 -2.37 -21.92 3.71
C MET A 602 -3.21 -22.95 4.48
N LYS A 603 -3.45 -22.71 5.79
CA LYS A 603 -4.23 -23.60 6.65
C LYS A 603 -5.64 -23.85 6.11
N VAL A 604 -6.32 -22.78 5.65
CA VAL A 604 -7.70 -22.91 5.13
C VAL A 604 -7.75 -23.71 3.85
N VAL A 605 -6.78 -23.54 2.96
CA VAL A 605 -6.72 -24.31 1.70
C VAL A 605 -6.36 -25.77 1.97
N LEU A 606 -5.43 -26.06 2.86
CA LEU A 606 -5.10 -27.44 3.25
C LEU A 606 -6.30 -28.16 3.88
N ARG A 607 -7.12 -27.45 4.65
CA ARG A 607 -8.39 -27.98 5.16
C ARG A 607 -9.36 -28.38 4.03
N ILE A 608 -9.52 -27.51 3.02
CA ILE A 608 -10.35 -27.82 1.84
C ILE A 608 -9.76 -29.00 1.06
N ALA A 609 -8.45 -29.01 0.85
CA ALA A 609 -7.72 -30.07 0.16
C ALA A 609 -7.93 -31.45 0.80
N ALA A 610 -7.96 -31.51 2.14
CA ALA A 610 -8.19 -32.74 2.89
C ALA A 610 -9.59 -33.36 2.63
N GLU A 611 -10.57 -32.58 2.19
CA GLU A 611 -11.92 -33.04 1.84
C GLU A 611 -12.05 -33.45 0.35
N LYS A 612 -11.03 -33.13 -0.48
CA LYS A 612 -11.02 -33.42 -1.93
C LYS A 612 -10.33 -34.75 -2.22
N GLU A 613 -11.10 -35.73 -2.74
CA GLU A 613 -10.54 -37.03 -3.12
C GLU A 613 -9.52 -36.88 -4.26
N GLY A 614 -8.30 -37.37 -4.05
CA GLY A 614 -7.27 -37.39 -5.07
C GLY A 614 -6.54 -36.06 -5.26
N PHE A 615 -6.66 -35.11 -4.33
CA PHE A 615 -5.92 -33.84 -4.39
C PHE A 615 -4.38 -34.09 -4.38
N ASP A 616 -3.69 -33.54 -5.37
CA ASP A 616 -2.24 -33.68 -5.54
C ASP A 616 -1.49 -32.58 -4.76
N TYR A 617 -1.08 -32.89 -3.56
CA TYR A 617 -0.34 -31.96 -2.70
C TYR A 617 1.02 -31.53 -3.29
N ASP A 618 1.72 -32.41 -4.08
CA ASP A 618 3.00 -32.01 -4.73
C ASP A 618 2.74 -30.95 -5.79
N ALA A 619 1.72 -31.14 -6.64
CA ALA A 619 1.32 -30.16 -7.64
C ALA A 619 0.92 -28.83 -6.98
N PHE A 620 0.14 -28.90 -5.89
CA PHE A 620 -0.30 -27.71 -5.13
C PHE A 620 0.89 -26.93 -4.54
N PHE A 621 1.77 -27.56 -3.79
CA PHE A 621 2.90 -26.87 -3.16
C PHE A 621 3.90 -26.32 -4.18
N ARG A 622 4.12 -27.01 -5.30
CA ARG A 622 4.93 -26.49 -6.41
C ARG A 622 4.29 -25.25 -7.04
N ALA A 623 3.02 -25.31 -7.39
CA ALA A 623 2.31 -24.16 -7.96
C ALA A 623 2.27 -22.96 -7.01
N TYR A 624 2.18 -23.21 -5.69
CA TYR A 624 2.29 -22.17 -4.67
C TYR A 624 3.68 -21.52 -4.67
N ALA A 625 4.75 -22.33 -4.66
CA ALA A 625 6.12 -21.82 -4.68
C ALA A 625 6.45 -21.09 -5.99
N GLU A 626 5.97 -21.59 -7.13
CA GLU A 626 6.10 -20.91 -8.43
C GLU A 626 5.43 -19.53 -8.43
N ASN A 627 4.24 -19.41 -7.83
CA ASN A 627 3.49 -18.15 -7.78
C ASN A 627 4.20 -17.04 -7.01
N TYR A 628 4.99 -17.40 -6.00
CA TYR A 628 5.76 -16.46 -5.18
C TYR A 628 7.21 -16.28 -5.65
N MET A 629 7.62 -16.89 -6.77
CA MET A 629 8.98 -16.70 -7.29
C MET A 629 9.22 -15.24 -7.65
N MET A 630 10.34 -14.69 -7.18
CA MET A 630 10.77 -13.33 -7.52
C MET A 630 12.31 -13.22 -7.44
N VAL A 631 12.90 -12.60 -8.45
CA VAL A 631 14.26 -12.03 -8.41
C VAL A 631 14.15 -10.53 -8.41
N MET A 632 15.03 -9.84 -7.69
CA MET A 632 14.96 -8.39 -7.53
C MET A 632 16.34 -7.75 -7.39
N THR A 633 16.40 -6.43 -7.58
CA THR A 633 17.62 -5.66 -7.30
C THR A 633 17.91 -5.60 -5.80
N PRO A 634 19.18 -5.41 -5.39
CA PRO A 634 19.53 -5.22 -3.97
C PRO A 634 18.79 -4.02 -3.34
N GLU A 635 18.61 -2.94 -4.09
CA GLU A 635 17.90 -1.74 -3.64
C GLU A 635 16.41 -2.02 -3.38
N LEU A 636 15.75 -2.77 -4.26
CA LEU A 636 14.37 -3.20 -4.03
C LEU A 636 14.28 -4.17 -2.86
N ALA A 637 15.21 -5.12 -2.74
CA ALA A 637 15.23 -6.04 -1.60
C ALA A 637 15.35 -5.29 -0.26
N LEU A 638 16.16 -4.22 -0.22
CA LEU A 638 16.28 -3.36 0.95
C LEU A 638 14.97 -2.62 1.26
N GLN A 639 14.26 -2.11 0.25
CA GLN A 639 12.95 -1.48 0.42
C GLN A 639 11.90 -2.48 0.92
N LEU A 640 11.84 -3.67 0.30
CA LEU A 640 10.89 -4.73 0.69
C LEU A 640 11.21 -5.34 2.05
N SER A 641 12.45 -5.28 2.53
CA SER A 641 12.78 -5.71 3.89
C SER A 641 12.15 -4.82 4.99
N ALA A 642 11.73 -3.62 4.62
CA ALA A 642 11.00 -2.68 5.48
C ALA A 642 9.50 -2.62 5.16
N ASP A 643 8.99 -3.49 4.29
CA ASP A 643 7.56 -3.63 3.96
C ASP A 643 6.82 -4.47 5.01
N THR A 644 5.49 -4.43 4.98
CA THR A 644 4.64 -5.26 5.85
C THR A 644 4.63 -6.74 5.45
N HIS A 645 4.95 -7.04 4.18
CA HIS A 645 5.02 -8.41 3.69
C HIS A 645 6.42 -9.00 3.90
N PRO A 646 6.52 -10.25 4.36
CA PRO A 646 7.79 -10.97 4.29
C PRO A 646 8.29 -11.08 2.84
N LEU A 647 9.61 -11.13 2.65
CA LEU A 647 10.19 -11.36 1.31
C LEU A 647 9.63 -12.66 0.71
N ASN A 648 9.43 -12.66 -0.60
CA ASN A 648 8.71 -13.73 -1.31
C ASN A 648 9.18 -15.15 -0.97
N TYR A 649 10.51 -15.40 -0.92
CA TYR A 649 11.01 -16.73 -0.58
C TYR A 649 10.73 -17.13 0.87
N LEU A 650 10.63 -16.17 1.80
CA LEU A 650 10.19 -16.43 3.18
C LEU A 650 8.71 -16.82 3.21
N ARG A 651 7.87 -16.18 2.39
CA ARG A 651 6.45 -16.55 2.25
C ARG A 651 6.28 -17.98 1.74
N ILE A 652 7.26 -18.54 1.02
CA ILE A 652 7.28 -19.95 0.61
C ILE A 652 7.81 -20.82 1.76
N ASN A 653 9.06 -20.66 2.13
CA ASN A 653 9.75 -21.59 3.02
C ASN A 653 9.21 -21.54 4.44
N ILE A 654 9.04 -20.35 5.01
CA ILE A 654 8.53 -20.16 6.37
C ILE A 654 7.11 -20.69 6.50
N VAL A 655 6.24 -20.39 5.54
CA VAL A 655 4.85 -20.83 5.58
C VAL A 655 4.79 -22.36 5.54
N LEU A 656 5.46 -22.99 4.57
CA LEU A 656 5.36 -24.45 4.34
C LEU A 656 5.91 -25.29 5.50
N GLN A 657 6.97 -24.85 6.17
CA GLN A 657 7.55 -25.60 7.30
C GLN A 657 6.63 -25.70 8.53
N HIS A 658 5.53 -24.94 8.56
CA HIS A 658 4.54 -25.01 9.64
C HIS A 658 3.52 -26.16 9.48
N PHE A 659 3.46 -26.83 8.30
CA PHE A 659 2.38 -27.77 7.98
C PHE A 659 2.86 -29.20 7.82
N ASP A 660 2.23 -30.12 8.54
CA ASP A 660 2.54 -31.56 8.50
C ASP A 660 2.32 -32.17 7.12
N GLU A 661 1.35 -31.68 6.34
CA GLU A 661 1.07 -32.13 4.98
C GLU A 661 2.30 -31.97 4.09
N PHE A 662 2.97 -30.81 4.20
CA PHE A 662 4.21 -30.55 3.47
C PHE A 662 5.38 -31.39 4.00
N LEU A 663 5.63 -31.37 5.30
CA LEU A 663 6.75 -32.09 5.90
C LEU A 663 6.68 -33.59 5.65
N ASN A 664 5.50 -34.18 5.79
CA ASN A 664 5.30 -35.62 5.54
C ASN A 664 5.44 -35.99 4.06
N LEU A 665 4.94 -35.13 3.14
CA LEU A 665 5.04 -35.38 1.71
C LEU A 665 6.47 -35.52 1.23
N TYR A 666 7.34 -34.58 1.67
CA TYR A 666 8.76 -34.55 1.29
C TYR A 666 9.66 -35.34 2.23
N GLY A 667 9.14 -35.93 3.31
CA GLY A 667 9.88 -36.72 4.29
C GLY A 667 10.93 -35.89 5.03
N ILE A 668 10.52 -34.69 5.47
CA ILE A 668 11.37 -33.74 6.18
C ILE A 668 11.41 -34.11 7.65
N HIS A 669 12.60 -34.14 8.26
CA HIS A 669 12.85 -34.57 9.62
C HIS A 669 13.87 -33.66 10.31
N GLU A 670 14.00 -33.80 11.61
CA GLU A 670 14.99 -33.06 12.41
C GLU A 670 16.42 -33.18 11.77
N GLY A 671 16.99 -32.01 11.52
CA GLY A 671 18.28 -31.84 10.84
C GLY A 671 18.18 -31.42 9.37
N ASP A 672 16.99 -31.48 8.74
CA ASP A 672 16.75 -30.94 7.41
C ASP A 672 16.47 -29.41 7.50
N GLY A 673 16.86 -28.62 6.50
CA GLY A 673 16.76 -27.16 6.53
C GLY A 673 15.30 -26.63 6.60
N MET A 674 14.34 -27.38 6.05
CA MET A 674 12.91 -27.04 6.11
C MET A 674 12.20 -27.60 7.37
N TYR A 675 12.94 -28.25 8.30
CA TYR A 675 12.32 -28.78 9.51
C TYR A 675 12.06 -27.68 10.54
N LEU A 676 10.85 -27.59 11.02
CA LEU A 676 10.46 -26.78 12.18
C LEU A 676 9.81 -27.70 13.21
N ALA A 677 10.35 -27.70 14.43
CA ALA A 677 9.83 -28.55 15.51
C ALA A 677 8.38 -28.15 15.83
N PRO A 678 7.49 -29.09 16.19
CA PRO A 678 6.09 -28.80 16.46
C PRO A 678 5.87 -27.72 17.53
N GLU A 679 6.72 -27.69 18.57
CA GLU A 679 6.70 -26.68 19.64
C GLU A 679 7.07 -25.27 19.19
N ASP A 680 7.85 -25.15 18.10
CA ASP A 680 8.31 -23.88 17.55
C ASP A 680 7.31 -23.31 16.53
N ARG A 681 6.42 -24.15 16.00
CA ARG A 681 5.42 -23.70 15.03
C ARG A 681 4.44 -22.72 15.65
N VAL A 682 4.08 -21.73 14.87
CA VAL A 682 3.06 -20.75 15.26
C VAL A 682 1.71 -21.19 14.69
N ASP A 683 0.75 -21.40 15.59
CA ASP A 683 -0.63 -21.72 15.24
C ASP A 683 -1.55 -20.71 15.92
N ILE A 684 -2.06 -19.76 15.14
CA ILE A 684 -2.90 -18.68 15.66
C ILE A 684 -4.37 -19.13 15.69
N TRP A 685 -4.84 -19.75 14.62
CA TRP A 685 -6.24 -20.15 14.44
C TRP A 685 -6.46 -21.66 14.47
#